data_8dabc27cc90fa920515d19ee510192c4
#
_entry.id   8dabc27cc90fa920515d19ee510192c4
#
_cell.length_a   1.000
_cell.length_b   1.000
_cell.length_c   1.000
_cell.angle_alpha   90.00
_cell.angle_beta   90.00
_cell.angle_gamma   90.00
#
_symmetry.space_group_name_H-M   'P 1'
#
loop_
_entity.id
_entity.type
_entity.pdbx_description
1 polymer ?
#
loop_
_entity_poly.entity_id
_entity_poly.type
_entity_poly.pdbx_seq_one_letter_code
_entity_poly.pdbx_strand_id
1 'polypeptide(L)'
;MAFILLTLVALFVYALISNSISHASTQEKSYSDFIKQLDKGNVKSVEFDSYEIDYKLVDDGHKDYDITYYTGRVADDELVPTLKKAKTSEGKSIEIKAAIPDNTSTWIFNILSFIVPLILLWVLLAFVSKKMGGSMGMGVGKSTAKVYVEKSTGVNFKDVAGQDEAKESLQEVVDFLHNPKRYTDIGAKLPKGALLVGPPGTGKTLLAKAVAGEAGVPFFSLAGSDFVEMFVGVGASRVRDLFKEAQKMAPCIIFIDEIDAIGKSRDSRYGGGNDEREQTLNQLLAEMDGFDTSKGLLILAATNRPEVLDKALLRPGRFDRRIIVDKPDLKGRLETLKVHSKDVKMDESVDLDALALATAGLVGSDLANMINEAAINAVKNGRQLVNQADLFEAFELVAVGGKEKKDRVMSDKERKIVSYHEVGHALVSALQKNTEPVQKITIVPRTMGALGYTLQTPEEEKYLETKDELLAKITTYMAGRAAEVLVFNSVTSGAANDIENATKIARAMVTMYGMSDKFGMMCLATVQNQYLEGGAGLICGENTASQIDDEVLSIINSSYAEAMKLLDENREILDSISDYLYEKETITGKEFMKMFRDMKGLPDPDEEKDGEESKEHENAQNDAQKDTTSAADPLLRNATDQPADTNESSEYTAPDDNTLNN
;
A
#
# COMPACT_ATOMS: atom_id res chain seq x y z
N MET A 1 21.84 3.70 50.78
CA MET A 1 20.89 4.20 49.79
C MET A 1 19.55 4.55 50.39
N ALA A 2 18.83 3.60 51.00
CA ALA A 2 17.53 3.90 51.63
C ALA A 2 17.66 4.99 52.72
N PHE A 3 18.76 5.00 53.49
CA PHE A 3 19.00 5.98 54.55
C PHE A 3 19.20 7.41 54.02
N ILE A 4 19.91 7.56 52.89
CA ILE A 4 20.10 8.87 52.22
C ILE A 4 18.79 9.38 51.60
N LEU A 5 17.99 8.50 51.01
CA LEU A 5 16.67 8.85 50.51
C LEU A 5 15.73 9.28 51.63
N LEU A 6 15.79 8.57 52.78
CA LEU A 6 14.95 8.87 53.94
C LEU A 6 15.34 10.22 54.57
N THR A 7 16.65 10.54 54.65
CA THR A 7 17.12 11.84 55.15
C THR A 7 16.76 12.97 54.23
N LEU A 8 16.79 12.77 52.88
CA LEU A 8 16.38 13.78 51.90
C LEU A 8 14.87 14.02 51.93
N VAL A 9 14.07 12.98 52.07
CA VAL A 9 12.61 13.10 52.25
C VAL A 9 12.30 13.80 53.56
N ALA A 10 13.01 13.47 54.67
CA ALA A 10 12.84 14.15 55.95
C ALA A 10 13.22 15.65 55.90
N LEU A 11 14.31 16.01 55.18
CA LEU A 11 14.69 17.40 54.97
C LEU A 11 13.67 18.15 54.09
N PHE A 12 13.13 17.49 53.05
CA PHE A 12 12.10 18.08 52.19
C PHE A 12 10.78 18.29 52.95
N VAL A 13 10.37 17.32 53.75
CA VAL A 13 9.20 17.43 54.65
C VAL A 13 9.40 18.51 55.69
N TYR A 14 10.61 18.60 56.31
CA TYR A 14 10.95 19.68 57.24
C TYR A 14 10.89 21.05 56.59
N ALA A 15 11.41 21.22 55.37
CA ALA A 15 11.32 22.48 54.63
C ALA A 15 9.87 22.87 54.27
N LEU A 16 9.01 21.89 53.91
CA LEU A 16 7.58 22.12 53.69
C LEU A 16 6.84 22.54 54.96
N ILE A 17 7.13 21.88 56.10
CA ILE A 17 6.51 22.19 57.38
C ILE A 17 6.99 23.55 57.91
N SER A 18 8.29 23.85 57.76
CA SER A 18 8.86 25.15 58.15
C SER A 18 8.25 26.31 57.36
N ASN A 19 8.08 26.14 56.05
CA ASN A 19 7.43 27.15 55.21
C ASN A 19 5.93 27.32 55.55
N SER A 20 5.24 26.23 55.89
CA SER A 20 3.83 26.29 56.32
C SER A 20 3.62 26.97 57.67
N ILE A 21 4.57 26.81 58.61
CA ILE A 21 4.51 27.46 59.95
C ILE A 21 4.77 28.97 59.81
N SER A 22 5.70 29.42 58.94
CA SER A 22 5.97 30.85 58.75
C SER A 22 4.74 31.56 58.14
N HIS A 23 4.01 30.93 57.27
CA HIS A 23 2.77 31.50 56.70
C HIS A 23 1.59 31.55 57.68
N ALA A 24 1.59 30.73 58.71
CA ALA A 24 0.53 30.72 59.74
C ALA A 24 0.67 31.84 60.77
N SER A 25 1.83 32.51 60.87
CA SER A 25 2.11 33.58 61.84
C SER A 25 2.05 35.00 61.22
N THR A 26 1.79 35.12 59.91
CA THR A 26 1.71 36.41 59.22
C THR A 26 0.37 36.55 58.50
N GLN A 27 -0.26 37.72 58.57
CA GLN A 27 -1.54 38.05 57.87
C GLN A 27 -1.44 39.36 57.13
N GLU A 28 -1.84 39.34 55.87
CA GLU A 28 -1.97 40.54 55.07
C GLU A 28 -3.20 41.36 55.49
N LYS A 29 -3.03 42.67 55.65
CA LYS A 29 -4.13 43.63 55.89
C LYS A 29 -3.95 44.84 54.98
N SER A 30 -5.05 45.53 54.70
CA SER A 30 -4.97 46.77 53.90
C SER A 30 -4.25 47.90 54.66
N TYR A 31 -3.58 48.79 53.94
CA TYR A 31 -2.97 49.99 54.53
C TYR A 31 -3.99 50.84 55.29
N SER A 32 -5.20 50.92 54.80
CA SER A 32 -6.31 51.63 55.51
C SER A 32 -6.67 50.97 56.86
N ASP A 33 -6.57 49.65 56.96
CA ASP A 33 -6.83 48.97 58.22
C ASP A 33 -5.68 49.15 59.21
N PHE A 34 -4.44 49.19 58.72
CA PHE A 34 -3.27 49.55 59.55
C PHE A 34 -3.44 50.95 60.16
N ILE A 35 -3.81 51.99 59.35
CA ILE A 35 -4.06 53.34 59.88
C ILE A 35 -5.19 53.38 60.89
N LYS A 36 -6.31 52.66 60.65
CA LYS A 36 -7.40 52.55 61.65
C LYS A 36 -6.96 51.93 62.95
N GLN A 37 -6.07 50.91 62.93
CA GLN A 37 -5.52 50.31 64.16
C GLN A 37 -4.54 51.25 64.84
N LEU A 38 -3.79 52.02 64.08
CA LEU A 38 -2.90 53.05 64.58
C LEU A 38 -3.68 54.16 65.32
N ASP A 39 -4.77 54.65 64.72
CA ASP A 39 -5.64 55.70 65.30
C ASP A 39 -6.35 55.22 66.58
N LYS A 40 -6.63 53.92 66.66
CA LYS A 40 -7.20 53.29 67.87
C LYS A 40 -6.18 53.07 68.97
N GLY A 41 -4.90 53.33 68.70
CA GLY A 41 -3.82 53.05 69.65
C GLY A 41 -3.53 51.55 69.88
N ASN A 42 -3.95 50.71 68.91
CA ASN A 42 -3.82 49.26 69.05
C ASN A 42 -2.54 48.70 68.37
N VAL A 43 -1.64 49.54 67.86
CA VAL A 43 -0.38 49.14 67.23
C VAL A 43 0.73 49.18 68.29
N LYS A 44 1.39 48.04 68.46
CA LYS A 44 2.48 47.84 69.48
C LYS A 44 3.85 48.17 68.88
N SER A 45 4.15 47.62 67.68
CA SER A 45 5.41 47.85 66.97
C SER A 45 5.18 47.87 65.48
N VAL A 46 6.03 48.61 64.79
CA VAL A 46 6.02 48.74 63.31
C VAL A 46 7.45 48.55 62.84
N GLU A 47 7.63 47.67 61.86
CA GLU A 47 8.90 47.40 61.17
C GLU A 47 8.76 47.75 59.68
N PHE A 48 9.65 48.58 59.18
CA PHE A 48 9.66 49.00 57.79
C PHE A 48 10.63 48.13 56.98
N ASP A 49 10.11 47.43 56.00
CA ASP A 49 10.96 46.82 54.95
C ASP A 49 10.90 47.67 53.68
N SER A 50 11.65 47.26 52.67
CA SER A 50 11.75 47.96 51.36
C SER A 50 10.39 48.06 50.65
N TYR A 51 9.54 47.05 50.79
CA TYR A 51 8.31 46.89 50.04
C TYR A 51 7.06 46.80 50.91
N GLU A 52 7.22 46.49 52.24
CA GLU A 52 6.13 46.24 53.14
C GLU A 52 6.34 46.91 54.48
N ILE A 53 5.28 47.00 55.24
CA ILE A 53 5.24 47.51 56.62
C ILE A 53 4.67 46.40 57.48
N ASP A 54 5.51 45.81 58.34
CA ASP A 54 5.12 44.81 59.30
C ASP A 54 4.71 45.49 60.61
N TYR A 55 3.61 45.04 61.20
CA TYR A 55 3.16 45.60 62.46
C TYR A 55 2.55 44.53 63.36
N LYS A 56 2.66 44.76 64.67
CA LYS A 56 2.05 43.94 65.71
C LYS A 56 1.05 44.74 66.46
N LEU A 57 -0.06 44.10 66.85
CA LEU A 57 -1.11 44.73 67.64
C LEU A 57 -0.83 44.51 69.18
N VAL A 58 -1.41 45.41 70.00
CA VAL A 58 -1.37 45.31 71.44
C VAL A 58 -2.27 44.17 71.95
N ASP A 59 -3.45 44.07 71.32
CA ASP A 59 -4.38 42.97 71.51
C ASP A 59 -4.87 42.49 70.12
N ASP A 60 -4.42 41.29 69.76
CA ASP A 60 -4.77 40.65 68.53
C ASP A 60 -5.83 39.53 68.68
N GLY A 61 -6.36 39.39 69.90
CA GLY A 61 -7.36 38.39 70.30
C GLY A 61 -6.82 36.95 70.41
N HIS A 62 -5.51 36.72 70.26
CA HIS A 62 -4.87 35.43 70.37
C HIS A 62 -3.97 35.37 71.61
N LYS A 63 -4.17 34.36 72.44
CA LYS A 63 -3.44 34.25 73.78
C LYS A 63 -2.12 33.48 73.73
N ASP A 64 -1.91 32.67 72.66
CA ASP A 64 -0.81 31.70 72.64
C ASP A 64 0.31 32.04 71.63
N TYR A 65 0.13 32.99 70.67
CA TYR A 65 1.16 33.39 69.76
C TYR A 65 0.91 34.82 69.20
N ASP A 66 1.98 35.58 68.98
CA ASP A 66 1.94 36.92 68.39
C ASP A 66 1.77 36.80 66.83
N ILE A 67 0.71 37.38 66.29
CA ILE A 67 0.52 37.49 64.84
C ILE A 67 1.19 38.76 64.35
N THR A 68 2.01 38.63 63.32
CA THR A 68 2.57 39.78 62.60
C THR A 68 1.67 40.10 61.39
N TYR A 69 1.15 41.32 61.39
CA TYR A 69 0.35 41.80 60.26
C TYR A 69 1.28 42.56 59.30
N TYR A 70 1.07 42.42 58.00
CA TYR A 70 1.85 43.15 57.01
C TYR A 70 0.92 43.85 56.00
N THR A 71 1.42 44.97 55.47
CA THR A 71 0.74 45.73 54.40
C THR A 71 1.76 46.32 53.46
N GLY A 72 1.39 46.48 52.19
CA GLY A 72 2.28 47.09 51.21
C GLY A 72 2.60 48.56 51.57
N ARG A 73 3.85 48.93 51.34
CA ARG A 73 4.34 50.29 51.64
C ARG A 73 3.72 51.30 50.67
N VAL A 74 2.96 52.26 51.24
CA VAL A 74 2.43 53.42 50.49
C VAL A 74 3.39 54.59 50.72
N ALA A 75 3.58 55.43 49.70
CA ALA A 75 4.35 56.66 49.81
C ALA A 75 3.52 57.69 50.62
N ASP A 76 3.68 57.66 51.92
CA ASP A 76 2.99 58.54 52.89
C ASP A 76 4.06 59.18 53.77
N ASP A 77 4.38 60.47 53.46
CA ASP A 77 5.42 61.22 54.14
C ASP A 77 5.01 61.62 55.57
N GLU A 78 3.71 61.57 55.92
CA GLU A 78 3.20 61.88 57.24
C GLU A 78 3.16 60.64 58.20
N LEU A 79 3.34 59.44 57.66
CA LEU A 79 3.25 58.20 58.44
C LEU A 79 4.29 58.14 59.60
N VAL A 80 5.53 58.41 59.34
CA VAL A 80 6.59 58.37 60.36
C VAL A 80 6.43 59.45 61.43
N PRO A 81 6.11 60.72 61.08
CA PRO A 81 5.71 61.76 62.02
C PRO A 81 4.53 61.34 62.91
N THR A 82 3.50 60.73 62.30
CA THR A 82 2.30 60.23 63.00
C THR A 82 2.60 59.09 63.96
N LEU A 83 3.39 58.12 63.55
CA LEU A 83 3.84 57.02 64.40
C LEU A 83 4.64 57.47 65.61
N LYS A 84 5.49 58.51 65.46
CA LYS A 84 6.25 59.10 66.59
C LYS A 84 5.37 59.81 67.61
N LYS A 85 4.21 60.34 67.17
CA LYS A 85 3.26 61.02 68.05
C LYS A 85 2.22 60.08 68.64
N ALA A 86 1.93 58.99 67.96
CA ALA A 86 0.94 58.02 68.43
C ALA A 86 1.41 57.26 69.66
N LYS A 87 0.48 56.97 70.57
CA LYS A 87 0.72 56.16 71.77
C LYS A 87 -0.20 54.93 71.76
N THR A 88 0.29 53.83 72.29
CA THR A 88 -0.53 52.65 72.45
C THR A 88 -1.70 52.93 73.48
N SER A 89 -2.72 52.09 73.44
CA SER A 89 -3.83 52.12 74.38
C SER A 89 -3.35 52.06 75.82
N GLU A 90 -2.14 51.54 76.11
CA GLU A 90 -1.47 51.51 77.40
C GLU A 90 -0.62 52.77 77.67
N GLY A 91 -0.62 53.77 76.81
CA GLY A 91 0.15 55.02 76.97
C GLY A 91 1.63 54.93 76.59
N LYS A 92 2.11 53.80 76.10
CA LYS A 92 3.50 53.59 75.67
C LYS A 92 3.72 54.09 74.26
N SER A 93 4.97 54.48 73.93
CA SER A 93 5.33 54.84 72.55
C SER A 93 5.43 53.58 71.68
N ILE A 94 5.03 53.69 70.41
CA ILE A 94 5.14 52.61 69.42
C ILE A 94 6.61 52.35 69.10
N GLU A 95 7.04 51.11 69.12
CA GLU A 95 8.39 50.72 68.76
C GLU A 95 8.51 50.75 67.22
N ILE A 96 9.40 51.57 66.65
CA ILE A 96 9.61 51.73 65.22
C ILE A 96 10.98 51.11 64.89
N LYS A 97 11.00 50.10 64.01
CA LYS A 97 12.19 49.46 63.50
C LYS A 97 12.27 49.57 61.96
N ALA A 98 13.45 49.46 61.42
CA ALA A 98 13.68 49.28 60.02
C ALA A 98 14.39 47.93 59.79
N ALA A 99 13.93 47.13 58.91
CA ALA A 99 14.57 45.87 58.54
C ALA A 99 15.93 46.15 57.94
N ILE A 100 16.98 45.53 58.48
CA ILE A 100 18.32 45.58 57.91
C ILE A 100 18.45 44.33 57.03
N PRO A 101 18.56 44.44 55.71
CA PRO A 101 18.65 43.29 54.84
C PRO A 101 19.91 42.48 55.15
N ASP A 102 19.76 41.27 55.68
CA ASP A 102 20.84 40.32 55.89
C ASP A 102 21.03 39.49 54.60
N ASN A 103 21.91 39.98 53.73
CA ASN A 103 22.20 39.34 52.43
C ASN A 103 23.04 38.06 52.58
N THR A 104 23.59 37.73 53.75
CA THR A 104 24.56 36.64 53.87
C THR A 104 23.90 35.26 53.89
N SER A 105 22.77 35.11 54.58
CA SER A 105 22.01 33.85 54.64
C SER A 105 21.34 33.52 53.31
N THR A 106 20.81 34.53 52.64
CA THR A 106 20.10 34.38 51.35
C THR A 106 21.06 33.95 50.24
N TRP A 107 22.26 34.47 50.20
CA TRP A 107 23.27 34.13 49.20
C TRP A 107 23.76 32.67 49.34
N ILE A 108 24.00 32.21 50.58
CA ILE A 108 24.40 30.83 50.90
C ILE A 108 23.25 29.87 50.51
N PHE A 109 22.00 30.22 50.80
CA PHE A 109 20.84 29.41 50.47
C PHE A 109 20.64 29.27 48.94
N ASN A 110 20.80 30.32 48.19
CA ASN A 110 20.71 30.32 46.74
C ASN A 110 21.81 29.48 46.09
N ILE A 111 23.05 29.56 46.55
CA ILE A 111 24.13 28.70 46.07
C ILE A 111 23.86 27.23 46.39
N LEU A 112 23.40 26.94 47.59
CA LEU A 112 23.13 25.56 48.05
C LEU A 112 21.97 24.95 47.24
N SER A 113 20.93 25.75 46.96
CA SER A 113 19.78 25.31 46.16
C SER A 113 20.13 24.96 44.73
N PHE A 114 21.18 25.53 44.15
CA PHE A 114 21.70 25.19 42.83
C PHE A 114 22.71 24.03 42.84
N ILE A 115 23.60 24.00 43.81
CA ILE A 115 24.68 23.01 43.89
C ILE A 115 24.17 21.63 44.35
N VAL A 116 23.24 21.58 45.30
CA VAL A 116 22.73 20.31 45.82
C VAL A 116 21.99 19.48 44.75
N PRO A 117 21.09 20.02 43.90
CA PRO A 117 20.49 19.27 42.80
C PRO A 117 21.50 18.78 41.77
N LEU A 118 22.53 19.58 41.45
CA LEU A 118 23.59 19.19 40.54
C LEU A 118 24.45 18.03 41.06
N ILE A 119 24.81 18.06 42.33
CA ILE A 119 25.54 16.96 42.98
C ILE A 119 24.65 15.71 43.03
N LEU A 120 23.36 15.85 43.35
CA LEU A 120 22.39 14.75 43.35
C LEU A 120 22.21 14.14 41.97
N LEU A 121 22.09 14.97 40.94
CA LEU A 121 22.02 14.52 39.54
C LEU A 121 23.32 13.79 39.14
N TRP A 122 24.49 14.30 39.54
CA TRP A 122 25.77 13.66 39.24
C TRP A 122 25.91 12.31 39.97
N VAL A 123 25.51 12.22 41.24
CA VAL A 123 25.49 10.99 42.03
C VAL A 123 24.47 9.99 41.49
N LEU A 124 23.29 10.47 41.02
CA LEU A 124 22.28 9.64 40.38
C LEU A 124 22.82 9.09 39.04
N LEU A 125 23.43 9.93 38.23
CA LEU A 125 24.06 9.53 36.98
C LEU A 125 25.22 8.55 37.20
N ALA A 126 26.07 8.80 38.17
CA ALA A 126 27.17 7.89 38.57
C ALA A 126 26.66 6.56 39.12
N PHE A 127 25.51 6.56 39.79
CA PHE A 127 24.88 5.34 40.31
C PHE A 127 24.16 4.55 39.20
N VAL A 128 23.42 5.23 38.33
CA VAL A 128 22.79 4.63 37.15
C VAL A 128 23.87 4.02 36.25
N SER A 129 24.98 4.72 36.03
CA SER A 129 26.11 4.20 35.26
C SER A 129 26.78 2.98 35.90
N LYS A 130 26.85 2.94 37.25
CA LYS A 130 27.44 1.80 37.98
C LYS A 130 26.51 0.61 38.11
N LYS A 131 25.18 0.81 38.14
CA LYS A 131 24.16 -0.26 38.19
C LYS A 131 23.79 -0.80 36.81
N MET A 132 23.99 -0.04 35.75
CA MET A 132 23.86 -0.49 34.36
C MET A 132 25.12 -1.18 33.85
N GLY A 133 25.93 -1.72 34.74
CA GLY A 133 26.98 -2.70 34.45
C GLY A 133 27.82 -2.35 33.24
N GLY A 134 28.75 -1.42 33.37
CA GLY A 134 29.96 -1.43 32.56
C GLY A 134 29.80 -1.27 31.04
N SER A 135 28.74 -0.67 30.50
CA SER A 135 28.58 -0.49 29.04
C SER A 135 27.85 0.80 28.66
N MET A 136 28.21 1.93 29.27
CA MET A 136 27.85 3.24 28.66
C MET A 136 29.04 3.88 27.98
N GLY A 137 29.98 3.04 27.56
CA GLY A 137 31.02 3.34 26.61
C GLY A 137 30.59 2.75 25.26
N MET A 138 30.04 3.58 24.38
CA MET A 138 29.89 3.30 22.94
C MET A 138 29.20 1.98 22.54
N GLY A 139 28.02 1.70 23.08
CA GLY A 139 27.13 0.61 22.63
C GLY A 139 25.96 1.09 21.76
N VAL A 140 25.98 2.29 21.22
CA VAL A 140 24.95 2.81 20.29
C VAL A 140 24.97 2.09 18.94
N GLY A 141 25.88 1.14 18.73
CA GLY A 141 26.04 0.43 17.47
C GLY A 141 25.80 -1.09 17.51
N LYS A 142 25.42 -1.68 18.65
CA LYS A 142 24.99 -3.10 18.63
C LYS A 142 23.50 -3.18 18.37
N SER A 143 23.16 -3.29 17.10
CA SER A 143 21.81 -3.62 16.66
C SER A 143 21.38 -4.96 17.27
N THR A 144 20.32 -4.93 18.10
CA THR A 144 19.57 -6.12 18.49
C THR A 144 18.52 -6.47 17.42
N ALA A 145 18.74 -6.10 16.16
CA ALA A 145 17.88 -6.53 15.07
C ALA A 145 17.92 -8.05 15.03
N LYS A 146 16.80 -8.69 15.29
CA LYS A 146 16.62 -10.11 15.06
C LYS A 146 16.72 -10.32 13.55
N VAL A 147 17.88 -10.74 13.10
CA VAL A 147 18.04 -11.26 11.75
C VAL A 147 17.20 -12.52 11.68
N TYR A 148 16.14 -12.51 10.90
CA TYR A 148 15.32 -13.71 10.68
C TYR A 148 16.09 -14.66 9.77
N VAL A 149 16.64 -15.71 10.36
CA VAL A 149 17.35 -16.78 9.64
C VAL A 149 16.45 -18.00 9.62
N GLU A 150 15.95 -18.33 8.46
CA GLU A 150 15.26 -19.59 8.20
C GLU A 150 16.32 -20.59 7.70
N LYS A 151 16.64 -21.63 8.49
CA LYS A 151 17.60 -22.67 8.09
C LYS A 151 17.10 -23.50 6.92
N SER A 152 15.79 -23.63 6.77
CA SER A 152 15.10 -24.26 5.66
C SER A 152 13.77 -23.56 5.51
N THR A 153 13.43 -23.15 4.31
CA THR A 153 12.17 -22.44 4.01
C THR A 153 10.99 -23.39 3.88
N GLY A 154 11.25 -24.69 3.61
CA GLY A 154 10.19 -25.68 3.36
C GLY A 154 9.38 -25.44 2.07
N VAL A 155 9.74 -24.44 1.27
CA VAL A 155 9.06 -24.05 0.02
C VAL A 155 9.98 -24.32 -1.15
N ASN A 156 9.48 -24.97 -2.20
CA ASN A 156 10.21 -25.29 -3.44
C ASN A 156 9.53 -24.66 -4.66
N PHE A 157 10.14 -24.74 -5.84
CA PHE A 157 9.54 -24.23 -7.07
C PHE A 157 8.21 -24.89 -7.43
N LYS A 158 7.93 -26.10 -6.93
CA LYS A 158 6.63 -26.78 -7.11
C LYS A 158 5.48 -26.12 -6.34
N ASP A 159 5.81 -25.34 -5.32
CA ASP A 159 4.84 -24.61 -4.50
C ASP A 159 4.55 -23.21 -5.08
N VAL A 160 5.31 -22.80 -6.10
CA VAL A 160 5.12 -21.56 -6.84
C VAL A 160 4.46 -21.90 -8.17
N ALA A 161 3.22 -21.49 -8.34
CA ALA A 161 2.46 -21.68 -9.58
C ALA A 161 2.73 -20.56 -10.58
N GLY A 162 2.71 -20.89 -11.86
CA GLY A 162 3.04 -19.95 -12.93
C GLY A 162 4.48 -19.45 -12.86
N GLN A 163 4.75 -18.29 -13.46
CA GLN A 163 6.07 -17.62 -13.41
C GLN A 163 7.21 -18.49 -14.00
N ASP A 164 6.92 -19.21 -15.08
CA ASP A 164 7.86 -20.22 -15.62
C ASP A 164 9.19 -19.60 -16.06
N GLU A 165 9.18 -18.41 -16.69
CA GLU A 165 10.39 -17.69 -17.12
C GLU A 165 11.21 -17.18 -15.91
N ALA A 166 10.54 -16.73 -14.86
CA ALA A 166 11.21 -16.31 -13.64
C ALA A 166 11.83 -17.51 -12.91
N LYS A 167 11.15 -18.65 -12.87
CA LYS A 167 11.67 -19.90 -12.31
C LYS A 167 12.88 -20.39 -13.09
N GLU A 168 12.83 -20.40 -14.43
CA GLU A 168 13.94 -20.81 -15.30
C GLU A 168 15.17 -19.95 -15.02
N SER A 169 15.01 -18.62 -15.01
CA SER A 169 16.09 -17.69 -14.69
C SER A 169 16.68 -17.90 -13.29
N LEU A 170 15.85 -18.30 -12.31
CA LEU A 170 16.26 -18.57 -10.94
C LEU A 170 16.85 -19.98 -10.77
N GLN A 171 16.45 -20.95 -11.61
CA GLN A 171 17.03 -22.28 -11.63
C GLN A 171 18.53 -22.25 -11.99
N GLU A 172 18.94 -21.35 -12.90
CA GLU A 172 20.36 -21.10 -13.17
C GLU A 172 21.11 -20.63 -11.92
N VAL A 173 20.44 -19.79 -11.10
CA VAL A 173 21.01 -19.30 -9.84
C VAL A 173 21.14 -20.40 -8.81
N VAL A 174 20.16 -21.31 -8.73
CA VAL A 174 20.19 -22.52 -7.86
C VAL A 174 21.30 -23.44 -8.29
N ASP A 175 21.41 -23.76 -9.59
CA ASP A 175 22.49 -24.63 -10.11
C ASP A 175 23.88 -24.04 -9.82
N PHE A 176 23.99 -22.74 -9.91
CA PHE A 176 25.19 -22.02 -9.53
C PHE A 176 25.56 -22.20 -8.04
N LEU A 177 24.60 -22.10 -7.12
CA LEU A 177 24.85 -22.29 -5.67
C LEU A 177 25.31 -23.73 -5.37
N HIS A 178 24.82 -24.72 -6.14
CA HIS A 178 25.21 -26.10 -6.01
C HIS A 178 26.57 -26.42 -6.64
N ASN A 179 26.83 -25.85 -7.81
CA ASN A 179 27.98 -26.22 -8.65
C ASN A 179 28.81 -25.02 -9.11
N PRO A 180 29.32 -24.16 -8.19
CA PRO A 180 30.01 -22.92 -8.57
C PRO A 180 31.24 -23.14 -9.45
N LYS A 181 31.96 -24.27 -9.27
CA LYS A 181 33.17 -24.61 -10.05
C LYS A 181 32.88 -24.78 -11.54
N ARG A 182 31.74 -25.39 -11.90
CA ARG A 182 31.35 -25.60 -13.29
C ARG A 182 31.30 -24.32 -14.09
N TYR A 183 30.87 -23.21 -13.45
CA TYR A 183 30.77 -21.90 -14.07
C TYR A 183 32.12 -21.18 -14.11
N THR A 184 32.90 -21.26 -13.01
CA THR A 184 34.22 -20.61 -12.93
C THR A 184 35.26 -21.26 -13.85
N ASP A 185 35.19 -22.56 -14.09
CA ASP A 185 36.13 -23.29 -14.95
C ASP A 185 36.03 -22.88 -16.43
N ILE A 186 34.85 -22.41 -16.84
CA ILE A 186 34.60 -21.86 -18.20
C ILE A 186 34.91 -20.35 -18.26
N GLY A 187 35.20 -19.71 -17.11
CA GLY A 187 35.44 -18.27 -17.00
C GLY A 187 34.17 -17.40 -16.85
N ALA A 188 33.00 -18.03 -16.56
CA ALA A 188 31.78 -17.30 -16.30
C ALA A 188 31.89 -16.50 -14.97
N LYS A 189 31.46 -15.26 -14.99
CA LYS A 189 31.35 -14.44 -13.79
C LYS A 189 30.01 -14.68 -13.12
N LEU A 190 30.07 -14.99 -11.84
CA LEU A 190 28.90 -15.29 -11.04
C LEU A 190 28.12 -14.04 -10.70
N PRO A 191 26.79 -14.01 -10.85
CA PRO A 191 26.01 -12.87 -10.42
C PRO A 191 26.11 -12.70 -8.90
N LYS A 192 26.33 -11.48 -8.45
CA LYS A 192 26.31 -11.15 -7.02
C LYS A 192 24.89 -11.04 -6.48
N GLY A 193 23.96 -10.61 -7.30
CA GLY A 193 22.57 -10.46 -6.90
C GLY A 193 21.60 -10.51 -8.06
N ALA A 194 20.34 -10.83 -7.73
CA ALA A 194 19.21 -10.71 -8.63
C ALA A 194 18.10 -9.85 -8.01
N LEU A 195 17.49 -9.02 -8.85
CA LEU A 195 16.39 -8.14 -8.46
C LEU A 195 15.09 -8.70 -9.04
N LEU A 196 14.16 -9.08 -8.17
CA LEU A 196 12.81 -9.47 -8.52
C LEU A 196 11.94 -8.22 -8.67
N VAL A 197 11.38 -8.03 -9.83
CA VAL A 197 10.63 -6.82 -10.18
C VAL A 197 9.23 -7.20 -10.66
N GLY A 198 8.20 -6.53 -10.17
CA GLY A 198 6.84 -6.77 -10.63
C GLY A 198 5.78 -6.20 -9.69
N PRO A 199 4.49 -6.32 -10.05
CA PRO A 199 3.38 -5.81 -9.25
C PRO A 199 3.34 -6.40 -7.83
N PRO A 200 2.70 -5.75 -6.87
CA PRO A 200 2.44 -6.35 -5.56
C PRO A 200 1.55 -7.61 -5.71
N GLY A 201 1.74 -8.59 -4.83
CA GLY A 201 0.92 -9.80 -4.83
C GLY A 201 1.29 -10.87 -5.87
N THR A 202 2.31 -10.67 -6.71
CA THR A 202 2.75 -11.64 -7.72
C THR A 202 3.63 -12.78 -7.18
N GLY A 203 3.92 -12.79 -5.86
CA GLY A 203 4.66 -13.89 -5.22
C GLY A 203 6.18 -13.73 -5.18
N LYS A 204 6.74 -12.53 -5.34
CA LYS A 204 8.20 -12.27 -5.31
C LYS A 204 8.89 -12.82 -4.07
N THR A 205 8.32 -12.57 -2.90
CA THR A 205 8.85 -13.09 -1.61
C THR A 205 8.75 -14.63 -1.53
N LEU A 206 7.64 -15.21 -2.03
CA LEU A 206 7.47 -16.66 -2.10
C LEU A 206 8.50 -17.30 -3.04
N LEU A 207 8.72 -16.68 -4.20
CA LEU A 207 9.69 -17.13 -5.18
C LEU A 207 11.13 -17.08 -4.62
N ALA A 208 11.49 -16.02 -3.87
CA ALA A 208 12.78 -15.94 -3.20
C ALA A 208 12.97 -17.05 -2.15
N LYS A 209 11.92 -17.38 -1.38
CA LYS A 209 11.92 -18.51 -0.45
C LYS A 209 12.07 -19.86 -1.17
N ALA A 210 11.40 -20.01 -2.32
CA ALA A 210 11.48 -21.21 -3.12
C ALA A 210 12.90 -21.45 -3.68
N VAL A 211 13.59 -20.39 -4.10
CA VAL A 211 15.01 -20.46 -4.51
C VAL A 211 15.88 -21.02 -3.39
N ALA A 212 15.69 -20.52 -2.16
CA ALA A 212 16.48 -20.98 -1.02
C ALA A 212 16.16 -22.43 -0.63
N GLY A 213 14.88 -22.82 -0.73
CA GLY A 213 14.45 -24.19 -0.47
C GLY A 213 14.96 -25.18 -1.53
N GLU A 214 14.89 -24.80 -2.81
CA GLU A 214 15.44 -25.61 -3.91
C GLU A 214 16.96 -25.75 -3.82
N ALA A 215 17.65 -24.65 -3.44
CA ALA A 215 19.09 -24.68 -3.22
C ALA A 215 19.51 -25.36 -1.89
N GLY A 216 18.57 -25.61 -0.98
CA GLY A 216 18.86 -26.22 0.33
C GLY A 216 19.78 -25.38 1.22
N VAL A 217 19.76 -24.05 1.08
CA VAL A 217 20.64 -23.12 1.80
C VAL A 217 19.87 -22.23 2.79
N PRO A 218 20.54 -21.75 3.85
CA PRO A 218 19.94 -20.80 4.79
C PRO A 218 19.44 -19.52 4.09
N PHE A 219 18.30 -19.02 4.55
CA PHE A 219 17.63 -17.84 4.01
C PHE A 219 17.56 -16.73 5.07
N PHE A 220 18.19 -15.60 4.77
CA PHE A 220 18.15 -14.40 5.58
C PHE A 220 17.14 -13.44 4.98
N SER A 221 16.03 -13.15 5.66
CA SER A 221 14.98 -12.29 5.16
C SER A 221 14.85 -11.02 6.01
N LEU A 222 14.86 -9.85 5.33
CA LEU A 222 14.64 -8.54 5.93
C LEU A 222 13.80 -7.68 4.96
N ALA A 223 13.00 -6.78 5.54
CA ALA A 223 12.37 -5.73 4.75
C ALA A 223 13.31 -4.52 4.62
N GLY A 224 13.27 -3.82 3.49
CA GLY A 224 14.03 -2.59 3.31
C GLY A 224 13.74 -1.54 4.39
N SER A 225 12.50 -1.51 4.90
CA SER A 225 12.10 -0.67 6.03
C SER A 225 12.84 -0.99 7.34
N ASP A 226 13.31 -2.23 7.54
CA ASP A 226 14.04 -2.62 8.75
C ASP A 226 15.41 -1.92 8.88
N PHE A 227 15.91 -1.38 7.77
CA PHE A 227 17.15 -0.62 7.74
C PHE A 227 16.96 0.88 7.93
N VAL A 228 15.71 1.36 7.94
CA VAL A 228 15.40 2.79 8.11
C VAL A 228 15.19 3.08 9.59
N GLU A 229 16.07 3.90 10.17
CA GLU A 229 16.06 4.26 11.58
C GLU A 229 16.10 5.78 11.78
N MET A 230 15.70 6.25 12.97
CA MET A 230 15.75 7.67 13.29
C MET A 230 17.19 8.18 13.55
N PHE A 231 18.12 7.27 13.90
CA PHE A 231 19.49 7.62 14.23
C PHE A 231 20.43 7.27 13.10
N VAL A 232 21.19 8.27 12.64
CA VAL A 232 22.18 8.14 11.56
C VAL A 232 23.22 7.07 11.90
N GLY A 233 23.44 6.13 10.99
CA GLY A 233 24.45 5.08 11.09
C GLY A 233 23.94 3.74 11.68
N VAL A 234 22.75 3.69 12.24
CA VAL A 234 22.19 2.42 12.78
C VAL A 234 21.83 1.47 11.64
N GLY A 235 21.17 1.95 10.58
CA GLY A 235 20.86 1.16 9.40
C GLY A 235 22.13 0.61 8.72
N ALA A 236 23.15 1.44 8.55
CA ALA A 236 24.44 1.00 8.02
C ALA A 236 25.11 -0.07 8.89
N SER A 237 24.98 0.02 10.21
CA SER A 237 25.48 -1.03 11.12
C SER A 237 24.73 -2.36 10.95
N ARG A 238 23.40 -2.30 10.77
CA ARG A 238 22.56 -3.50 10.52
C ARG A 238 22.96 -4.21 9.22
N VAL A 239 23.18 -3.42 8.15
CA VAL A 239 23.66 -3.99 6.88
C VAL A 239 24.99 -4.73 7.10
N ARG A 240 25.93 -4.11 7.78
CA ARG A 240 27.25 -4.72 8.07
C ARG A 240 27.13 -6.00 8.90
N ASP A 241 26.28 -5.97 9.94
CA ASP A 241 26.09 -7.13 10.81
C ASP A 241 25.40 -8.28 10.06
N LEU A 242 24.40 -7.98 9.21
CA LEU A 242 23.74 -8.95 8.33
C LEU A 242 24.75 -9.68 7.44
N PHE A 243 25.59 -8.94 6.72
CA PHE A 243 26.59 -9.52 5.82
C PHE A 243 27.63 -10.35 6.58
N LYS A 244 28.05 -9.93 7.77
CA LYS A 244 28.95 -10.71 8.64
C LYS A 244 28.35 -12.04 9.08
N GLU A 245 27.06 -12.05 9.45
CA GLU A 245 26.39 -13.28 9.86
C GLU A 245 26.15 -14.20 8.65
N ALA A 246 25.73 -13.64 7.51
CA ALA A 246 25.55 -14.41 6.28
C ALA A 246 26.86 -15.05 5.81
N GLN A 247 27.98 -14.32 5.85
CA GLN A 247 29.29 -14.87 5.49
C GLN A 247 29.73 -16.04 6.39
N LYS A 248 29.31 -16.10 7.64
CA LYS A 248 29.58 -17.24 8.54
C LYS A 248 28.77 -18.48 8.19
N MET A 249 27.60 -18.28 7.58
CA MET A 249 26.66 -19.34 7.24
C MET A 249 26.63 -19.68 5.74
N ALA A 250 27.58 -19.15 4.96
CA ALA A 250 27.67 -19.45 3.54
C ALA A 250 27.93 -20.97 3.27
N PRO A 251 27.28 -21.56 2.25
CA PRO A 251 26.42 -20.93 1.26
C PRO A 251 25.07 -20.51 1.82
N CYS A 252 24.57 -19.31 1.45
CA CYS A 252 23.28 -18.80 1.91
C CYS A 252 22.74 -17.71 0.98
N ILE A 253 21.46 -17.38 1.14
CA ILE A 253 20.78 -16.30 0.41
C ILE A 253 20.39 -15.20 1.38
N ILE A 254 20.73 -13.95 1.04
CA ILE A 254 20.20 -12.74 1.67
C ILE A 254 19.07 -12.24 0.79
N PHE A 255 17.87 -12.08 1.36
CA PHE A 255 16.73 -11.50 0.68
C PHE A 255 16.33 -10.17 1.33
N ILE A 256 16.22 -9.13 0.52
CA ILE A 256 15.80 -7.79 0.93
C ILE A 256 14.49 -7.48 0.20
N ASP A 257 13.39 -7.53 0.93
CA ASP A 257 12.10 -7.14 0.37
C ASP A 257 11.93 -5.62 0.40
N GLU A 258 11.14 -5.08 -0.53
CA GLU A 258 10.90 -3.62 -0.64
C GLU A 258 12.19 -2.78 -0.61
N ILE A 259 13.18 -3.19 -1.42
CA ILE A 259 14.50 -2.53 -1.42
C ILE A 259 14.42 -1.04 -1.76
N ASP A 260 13.35 -0.58 -2.40
CA ASP A 260 13.08 0.83 -2.70
C ASP A 260 12.93 1.70 -1.45
N ALA A 261 12.66 1.10 -0.26
CA ALA A 261 12.68 1.84 1.00
C ALA A 261 14.03 2.49 1.30
N ILE A 262 15.14 1.83 0.93
CA ILE A 262 16.53 2.33 1.13
C ILE A 262 17.21 2.69 -0.19
N GLY A 263 16.78 2.10 -1.31
CA GLY A 263 17.42 2.20 -2.62
C GLY A 263 16.97 3.36 -3.48
N LYS A 264 16.16 4.29 -2.97
CA LYS A 264 15.62 5.40 -3.75
C LYS A 264 16.70 6.36 -4.24
N SER A 265 16.61 6.77 -5.52
CA SER A 265 17.53 7.73 -6.13
C SER A 265 17.44 9.12 -5.48
N ARG A 266 18.52 9.88 -5.56
CA ARG A 266 18.67 11.23 -5.00
C ARG A 266 17.78 12.21 -5.75
N ASP A 267 16.67 12.63 -5.16
CA ASP A 267 15.91 13.78 -5.66
C ASP A 267 16.49 15.05 -5.07
N SER A 268 17.17 15.84 -5.91
CA SER A 268 17.83 17.08 -5.53
C SER A 268 16.88 18.23 -5.14
N ARG A 269 15.56 18.01 -5.12
CA ARG A 269 14.54 19.06 -4.90
C ARG A 269 14.06 19.22 -3.46
N TYR A 270 14.35 18.27 -2.57
CA TYR A 270 13.97 18.35 -1.16
C TYR A 270 15.19 18.08 -0.28
N GLY A 271 15.92 19.14 0.04
CA GLY A 271 17.01 19.10 0.99
C GLY A 271 16.51 18.86 2.42
N GLY A 272 17.09 17.86 3.11
CA GLY A 272 16.98 17.67 4.54
C GLY A 272 16.14 16.45 4.94
N GLY A 273 16.79 15.33 5.25
CA GLY A 273 16.19 14.18 5.90
C GLY A 273 16.56 12.79 5.34
N ASN A 274 17.44 12.72 4.33
CA ASN A 274 17.78 11.46 3.68
C ASN A 274 19.18 10.90 4.05
N ASP A 275 19.93 11.58 4.92
CA ASP A 275 21.33 11.21 5.22
C ASP A 275 21.47 9.79 5.75
N GLU A 276 20.52 9.32 6.56
CA GLU A 276 20.52 7.97 7.11
C GLU A 276 20.29 6.91 6.03
N ARG A 277 19.30 7.11 5.16
CA ARG A 277 19.01 6.20 4.04
C ARG A 277 20.16 6.14 3.06
N GLU A 278 20.75 7.30 2.74
CA GLU A 278 21.89 7.38 1.85
C GLU A 278 23.12 6.67 2.45
N GLN A 279 23.38 6.83 3.74
CA GLN A 279 24.45 6.13 4.42
C GLN A 279 24.23 4.61 4.43
N THR A 280 22.99 4.18 4.64
CA THR A 280 22.60 2.77 4.61
C THR A 280 22.74 2.18 3.21
N LEU A 281 22.29 2.90 2.18
CA LEU A 281 22.49 2.50 0.79
C LEU A 281 23.97 2.39 0.44
N ASN A 282 24.79 3.39 0.78
CA ASN A 282 26.22 3.37 0.52
C ASN A 282 26.91 2.19 1.24
N GLN A 283 26.47 1.84 2.45
CA GLN A 283 26.99 0.67 3.15
C GLN A 283 26.59 -0.63 2.44
N LEU A 284 25.31 -0.75 1.98
CA LEU A 284 24.87 -1.90 1.22
C LEU A 284 25.70 -2.07 -0.06
N LEU A 285 25.92 -0.98 -0.80
CA LEU A 285 26.75 -1.01 -2.01
C LEU A 285 28.19 -1.44 -1.69
N ALA A 286 28.77 -0.96 -0.59
CA ALA A 286 30.11 -1.33 -0.15
C ALA A 286 30.23 -2.81 0.24
N GLU A 287 29.22 -3.34 0.95
CA GLU A 287 29.18 -4.77 1.28
C GLU A 287 29.00 -5.63 0.02
N MET A 288 28.12 -5.21 -0.93
CA MET A 288 27.94 -5.90 -2.21
C MET A 288 29.23 -5.92 -3.05
N ASP A 289 29.98 -4.84 -3.05
CA ASP A 289 31.25 -4.78 -3.78
C ASP A 289 32.34 -5.61 -3.11
N GLY A 290 32.31 -5.71 -1.77
CA GLY A 290 33.36 -6.31 -0.95
C GLY A 290 33.25 -7.81 -0.71
N PHE A 291 32.11 -8.48 -0.98
CA PHE A 291 32.01 -9.90 -0.73
C PHE A 291 32.49 -10.76 -1.92
N ASP A 292 32.98 -11.95 -1.59
CA ASP A 292 33.47 -12.94 -2.53
C ASP A 292 32.36 -13.92 -2.89
N THR A 293 31.94 -13.92 -4.15
CA THR A 293 30.89 -14.82 -4.68
C THR A 293 31.29 -16.28 -4.66
N SER A 294 32.58 -16.60 -4.63
CA SER A 294 33.06 -17.99 -4.58
C SER A 294 32.64 -18.76 -3.31
N LYS A 295 32.27 -18.02 -2.26
CA LYS A 295 31.76 -18.57 -1.00
C LYS A 295 30.30 -18.98 -1.03
N GLY A 296 29.59 -18.78 -2.14
CA GLY A 296 28.19 -19.14 -2.28
C GLY A 296 27.21 -18.19 -1.59
N LEU A 297 27.58 -16.90 -1.42
CA LEU A 297 26.66 -15.88 -0.96
C LEU A 297 25.96 -15.24 -2.15
N LEU A 298 24.63 -15.23 -2.12
CA LEU A 298 23.78 -14.58 -3.12
C LEU A 298 22.87 -13.56 -2.46
N ILE A 299 22.65 -12.44 -3.14
CA ILE A 299 21.69 -11.42 -2.69
C ILE A 299 20.50 -11.43 -3.64
N LEU A 300 19.30 -11.64 -3.10
CA LEU A 300 18.05 -11.41 -3.79
C LEU A 300 17.41 -10.15 -3.24
N ALA A 301 16.82 -9.33 -4.08
CA ALA A 301 16.02 -8.21 -3.63
C ALA A 301 14.69 -8.19 -4.40
N ALA A 302 13.66 -7.60 -3.80
CA ALA A 302 12.38 -7.41 -4.46
C ALA A 302 11.94 -5.95 -4.41
N THR A 303 11.29 -5.50 -5.47
CA THR A 303 10.67 -4.17 -5.55
C THR A 303 9.45 -4.18 -6.46
N ASN A 304 8.50 -3.32 -6.14
CA ASN A 304 7.37 -2.99 -7.00
C ASN A 304 7.64 -1.71 -7.83
N ARG A 305 8.76 -1.02 -7.55
CA ARG A 305 9.07 0.31 -8.09
C ARG A 305 10.52 0.39 -8.59
N PRO A 306 10.86 -0.32 -9.65
CA PRO A 306 12.25 -0.34 -10.17
C PRO A 306 12.72 1.03 -10.65
N GLU A 307 11.81 1.91 -11.07
CA GLU A 307 12.08 3.25 -11.60
C GLU A 307 12.61 4.22 -10.54
N VAL A 308 12.32 4.00 -9.26
CA VAL A 308 12.81 4.87 -8.18
C VAL A 308 14.18 4.47 -7.67
N LEU A 309 14.69 3.29 -8.05
CA LEU A 309 15.95 2.77 -7.55
C LEU A 309 17.15 3.57 -8.06
N ASP A 310 18.14 3.74 -7.19
CA ASP A 310 19.43 4.32 -7.58
C ASP A 310 20.11 3.42 -8.62
N LYS A 311 20.52 4.03 -9.73
CA LYS A 311 21.22 3.35 -10.82
C LYS A 311 22.50 2.64 -10.37
N ALA A 312 23.08 3.05 -9.24
CA ALA A 312 24.24 2.39 -8.66
C ALA A 312 23.96 0.93 -8.21
N LEU A 313 22.74 0.64 -7.74
CA LEU A 313 22.31 -0.73 -7.40
C LEU A 313 22.26 -1.66 -8.64
N LEU A 314 21.97 -1.09 -9.79
CA LEU A 314 21.74 -1.82 -11.04
C LEU A 314 23.00 -1.95 -11.91
N ARG A 315 24.16 -1.54 -11.38
CA ARG A 315 25.44 -1.70 -12.09
C ARG A 315 25.94 -3.14 -12.02
N PRO A 316 26.66 -3.63 -13.07
CA PRO A 316 27.31 -4.94 -13.04
C PRO A 316 28.17 -5.12 -11.79
N GLY A 317 28.09 -6.30 -11.17
CA GLY A 317 28.74 -6.61 -9.91
C GLY A 317 27.89 -6.32 -8.66
N ARG A 318 26.60 -6.01 -8.84
CA ARG A 318 25.60 -5.78 -7.77
C ARG A 318 24.32 -6.56 -8.08
N PHE A 319 23.22 -5.89 -8.45
CA PHE A 319 22.04 -6.60 -8.99
C PHE A 319 22.23 -6.77 -10.50
N ASP A 320 22.98 -7.76 -10.86
CA ASP A 320 23.36 -8.03 -12.25
C ASP A 320 22.20 -8.53 -13.09
N ARG A 321 21.27 -9.24 -12.46
CA ARG A 321 20.10 -9.81 -13.11
C ARG A 321 18.83 -9.14 -12.64
N ARG A 322 17.95 -8.80 -13.59
CA ARG A 322 16.57 -8.37 -13.31
C ARG A 322 15.65 -9.48 -13.77
N ILE A 323 14.83 -9.97 -12.85
CA ILE A 323 13.89 -11.04 -13.08
C ILE A 323 12.50 -10.45 -12.94
N ILE A 324 11.75 -10.46 -14.02
CA ILE A 324 10.39 -9.95 -14.03
C ILE A 324 9.47 -11.03 -13.45
N VAL A 325 8.65 -10.63 -12.47
CA VAL A 325 7.62 -11.45 -11.84
C VAL A 325 6.29 -10.76 -12.08
N ASP A 326 5.75 -10.97 -13.28
CA ASP A 326 4.56 -10.27 -13.76
C ASP A 326 3.26 -10.92 -13.27
N LYS A 327 2.13 -10.33 -13.65
CA LYS A 327 0.82 -10.94 -13.44
C LYS A 327 0.77 -12.30 -14.15
N PRO A 328 0.14 -13.32 -13.54
CA PRO A 328 0.06 -14.63 -14.19
C PRO A 328 -0.87 -14.57 -15.42
N ASP A 329 -0.46 -15.24 -16.50
CA ASP A 329 -1.28 -15.52 -17.67
C ASP A 329 -2.40 -16.54 -17.34
N LEU A 330 -3.22 -16.91 -18.29
CA LEU A 330 -4.32 -17.86 -18.09
C LEU A 330 -3.85 -19.19 -17.47
N LYS A 331 -2.77 -19.75 -18.01
CA LYS A 331 -2.17 -20.99 -17.52
C LYS A 331 -1.65 -20.82 -16.08
N GLY A 332 -0.92 -19.74 -15.82
CA GLY A 332 -0.39 -19.41 -14.50
C GLY A 332 -1.49 -19.16 -13.46
N ARG A 333 -2.62 -18.52 -13.87
CA ARG A 333 -3.78 -18.38 -12.98
C ARG A 333 -4.41 -19.72 -12.64
N LEU A 334 -4.60 -20.59 -13.63
CA LEU A 334 -5.13 -21.93 -13.42
C LEU A 334 -4.22 -22.75 -12.48
N GLU A 335 -2.92 -22.71 -12.69
CA GLU A 335 -1.95 -23.39 -11.82
C GLU A 335 -2.00 -22.81 -10.40
N THR A 336 -2.09 -21.48 -10.26
CA THR A 336 -2.21 -20.80 -8.97
C THR A 336 -3.49 -21.22 -8.23
N LEU A 337 -4.61 -21.25 -8.92
CA LEU A 337 -5.87 -21.74 -8.38
C LEU A 337 -5.76 -23.19 -7.92
N LYS A 338 -5.15 -24.07 -8.72
CA LYS A 338 -4.91 -25.48 -8.37
C LYS A 338 -4.01 -25.63 -7.13
N VAL A 339 -2.98 -24.80 -6.99
CA VAL A 339 -2.10 -24.83 -5.81
C VAL A 339 -2.86 -24.42 -4.54
N HIS A 340 -3.61 -23.32 -4.59
CA HIS A 340 -4.36 -22.84 -3.43
C HIS A 340 -5.60 -23.66 -3.10
N SER A 341 -6.09 -24.47 -4.05
CA SER A 341 -7.22 -25.37 -3.83
C SER A 341 -6.87 -26.74 -3.24
N LYS A 342 -5.58 -27.09 -3.16
CA LYS A 342 -5.13 -28.43 -2.69
C LYS A 342 -5.70 -28.84 -1.33
N ASP A 343 -5.78 -27.90 -0.39
CA ASP A 343 -6.23 -28.13 0.98
C ASP A 343 -7.72 -27.77 1.17
N VAL A 344 -8.41 -27.33 0.12
CA VAL A 344 -9.82 -26.93 0.15
C VAL A 344 -10.69 -28.04 -0.44
N LYS A 345 -11.71 -28.45 0.29
CA LYS A 345 -12.65 -29.46 -0.18
C LYS A 345 -13.60 -28.83 -1.20
N MET A 346 -13.47 -29.22 -2.45
CA MET A 346 -14.28 -28.74 -3.56
C MET A 346 -15.27 -29.79 -4.04
N ASP A 347 -16.40 -29.35 -4.58
CA ASP A 347 -17.36 -30.17 -5.28
C ASP A 347 -16.78 -30.61 -6.65
N GLU A 348 -17.20 -31.78 -7.14
CA GLU A 348 -16.78 -32.31 -8.45
C GLU A 348 -17.24 -31.43 -9.64
N SER A 349 -18.26 -30.59 -9.44
CA SER A 349 -18.77 -29.65 -10.44
C SER A 349 -17.94 -28.37 -10.61
N VAL A 350 -16.84 -28.22 -9.83
CA VAL A 350 -16.01 -27.00 -9.88
C VAL A 350 -15.14 -27.00 -11.12
N ASP A 351 -15.34 -25.97 -11.94
CA ASP A 351 -14.54 -25.67 -13.13
C ASP A 351 -13.56 -24.54 -12.83
N LEU A 352 -12.29 -24.91 -12.61
CA LEU A 352 -11.21 -23.95 -12.36
C LEU A 352 -10.72 -23.27 -13.65
N ASP A 353 -10.94 -23.88 -14.82
CA ASP A 353 -10.57 -23.28 -16.11
C ASP A 353 -11.47 -22.08 -16.42
N ALA A 354 -12.78 -22.22 -16.22
CA ALA A 354 -13.73 -21.13 -16.34
C ALA A 354 -13.42 -19.99 -15.34
N LEU A 355 -12.99 -20.35 -14.13
CA LEU A 355 -12.60 -19.37 -13.12
C LEU A 355 -11.29 -18.64 -13.48
N ALA A 356 -10.30 -19.38 -14.01
CA ALA A 356 -9.04 -18.79 -14.46
C ALA A 356 -9.26 -17.78 -15.60
N LEU A 357 -10.20 -18.07 -16.50
CA LEU A 357 -10.59 -17.16 -17.57
C LEU A 357 -11.24 -15.88 -17.01
N ALA A 358 -12.18 -16.03 -16.09
CA ALA A 358 -12.89 -14.91 -15.47
C ALA A 358 -11.96 -14.00 -14.66
N THR A 359 -10.84 -14.51 -14.14
CA THR A 359 -9.90 -13.81 -13.25
C THR A 359 -8.76 -13.12 -14.00
N ALA A 360 -8.95 -12.75 -15.28
CA ALA A 360 -7.96 -12.01 -16.04
C ALA A 360 -7.49 -10.74 -15.31
N GLY A 361 -6.17 -10.51 -15.27
CA GLY A 361 -5.55 -9.36 -14.62
C GLY A 361 -5.39 -9.44 -13.09
N LEU A 362 -5.95 -10.45 -12.41
CA LEU A 362 -5.71 -10.68 -10.97
C LEU A 362 -4.32 -11.25 -10.71
N VAL A 363 -3.78 -10.93 -9.53
CA VAL A 363 -2.47 -11.45 -9.08
C VAL A 363 -2.63 -12.68 -8.17
N GLY A 364 -1.53 -13.38 -7.92
CA GLY A 364 -1.54 -14.62 -7.12
C GLY A 364 -2.15 -14.45 -5.71
N SER A 365 -1.93 -13.31 -5.05
CA SER A 365 -2.53 -13.02 -3.75
C SER A 365 -4.06 -12.89 -3.81
N ASP A 366 -4.59 -12.34 -4.91
CA ASP A 366 -6.03 -12.17 -5.10
C ASP A 366 -6.69 -13.52 -5.32
N LEU A 367 -6.06 -14.38 -6.15
CA LEU A 367 -6.52 -15.74 -6.40
C LEU A 367 -6.52 -16.58 -5.11
N ALA A 368 -5.47 -16.46 -4.29
CA ALA A 368 -5.42 -17.13 -2.99
C ALA A 368 -6.53 -16.65 -2.04
N ASN A 369 -6.74 -15.33 -1.97
CA ASN A 369 -7.80 -14.74 -1.17
C ASN A 369 -9.18 -15.19 -1.65
N MET A 370 -9.39 -15.28 -2.96
CA MET A 370 -10.64 -15.73 -3.56
C MET A 370 -10.98 -17.18 -3.17
N ILE A 371 -10.02 -18.10 -3.22
CA ILE A 371 -10.24 -19.49 -2.78
C ILE A 371 -10.60 -19.54 -1.28
N ASN A 372 -9.92 -18.73 -0.46
CA ASN A 372 -10.20 -18.65 0.97
C ASN A 372 -11.59 -18.06 1.25
N GLU A 373 -12.00 -16.98 0.57
CA GLU A 373 -13.35 -16.39 0.73
C GLU A 373 -14.44 -17.36 0.26
N ALA A 374 -14.21 -18.13 -0.81
CA ALA A 374 -15.13 -19.16 -1.28
C ALA A 374 -15.32 -20.26 -0.22
N ALA A 375 -14.25 -20.70 0.43
CA ALA A 375 -14.33 -21.67 1.53
C ALA A 375 -15.09 -21.12 2.73
N ILE A 376 -14.86 -19.87 3.09
CA ILE A 376 -15.59 -19.16 4.16
C ILE A 376 -17.09 -19.08 3.79
N ASN A 377 -17.42 -18.77 2.52
CA ASN A 377 -18.79 -18.66 2.05
C ASN A 377 -19.53 -20.00 2.10
N ALA A 378 -18.89 -21.10 1.69
CA ALA A 378 -19.44 -22.44 1.80
C ALA A 378 -19.81 -22.79 3.25
N VAL A 379 -18.91 -22.51 4.21
CA VAL A 379 -19.16 -22.76 5.66
C VAL A 379 -20.30 -21.88 6.19
N LYS A 380 -20.34 -20.61 5.81
CA LYS A 380 -21.40 -19.67 6.20
C LYS A 380 -22.78 -20.13 5.71
N ASN A 381 -22.84 -20.79 4.55
CA ASN A 381 -24.06 -21.37 3.99
C ASN A 381 -24.32 -22.80 4.47
N GLY A 382 -23.62 -23.30 5.49
CA GLY A 382 -23.81 -24.61 6.11
C GLY A 382 -23.34 -25.80 5.27
N ARG A 383 -22.48 -25.55 4.26
CA ARG A 383 -21.93 -26.58 3.37
C ARG A 383 -20.52 -26.98 3.79
N GLN A 384 -20.11 -28.19 3.44
CA GLN A 384 -18.79 -28.74 3.72
C GLN A 384 -17.88 -28.77 2.48
N LEU A 385 -18.43 -28.47 1.32
CA LEU A 385 -17.76 -28.43 0.03
C LEU A 385 -17.98 -27.07 -0.62
N VAL A 386 -16.94 -26.55 -1.24
CA VAL A 386 -17.01 -25.34 -2.06
C VAL A 386 -17.56 -25.72 -3.43
N ASN A 387 -18.55 -24.99 -3.89
CA ASN A 387 -19.11 -25.16 -5.24
C ASN A 387 -18.71 -24.00 -6.15
N GLN A 388 -19.07 -24.10 -7.42
CA GLN A 388 -18.75 -23.08 -8.43
C GLN A 388 -19.35 -21.71 -8.08
N ALA A 389 -20.56 -21.67 -7.51
CA ALA A 389 -21.22 -20.42 -7.12
C ALA A 389 -20.44 -19.67 -6.01
N ASP A 390 -19.86 -20.41 -5.03
CA ASP A 390 -19.03 -19.80 -4.00
C ASP A 390 -17.78 -19.14 -4.58
N LEU A 391 -17.17 -19.76 -5.58
CA LEU A 391 -15.97 -19.25 -6.25
C LEU A 391 -16.29 -17.99 -7.06
N PHE A 392 -17.40 -17.96 -7.77
CA PHE A 392 -17.81 -16.75 -8.49
C PHE A 392 -18.24 -15.63 -7.54
N GLU A 393 -18.91 -15.94 -6.41
CA GLU A 393 -19.23 -14.93 -5.39
C GLU A 393 -17.95 -14.36 -4.75
N ALA A 394 -16.96 -15.21 -4.51
CA ALA A 394 -15.65 -14.78 -4.02
C ALA A 394 -14.88 -13.96 -5.07
N PHE A 395 -14.97 -14.33 -6.36
CA PHE A 395 -14.42 -13.54 -7.46
C PHE A 395 -15.05 -12.15 -7.50
N GLU A 396 -16.38 -12.06 -7.43
CA GLU A 396 -17.09 -10.77 -7.38
C GLU A 396 -16.66 -9.92 -6.17
N LEU A 397 -16.45 -10.56 -5.01
CA LEU A 397 -15.98 -9.89 -3.81
C LEU A 397 -14.58 -9.27 -4.00
N VAL A 398 -13.69 -9.98 -4.71
CA VAL A 398 -12.31 -9.53 -4.94
C VAL A 398 -12.23 -8.53 -6.10
N ALA A 399 -12.92 -8.79 -7.22
CA ALA A 399 -12.86 -7.98 -8.44
C ALA A 399 -13.66 -6.68 -8.34
N VAL A 400 -14.91 -6.74 -7.82
CA VAL A 400 -15.79 -5.57 -7.71
C VAL A 400 -15.60 -4.85 -6.36
N GLY A 401 -15.14 -5.58 -5.35
CA GLY A 401 -14.93 -5.08 -4.00
C GLY A 401 -16.21 -5.02 -3.16
N GLY A 402 -16.07 -5.39 -1.89
CA GLY A 402 -17.14 -5.27 -0.88
C GLY A 402 -18.21 -6.37 -0.93
N LYS A 403 -18.81 -6.59 0.23
CA LYS A 403 -19.93 -7.54 0.42
C LYS A 403 -21.26 -6.87 0.10
N GLU A 404 -22.24 -7.66 -0.29
CA GLU A 404 -23.62 -7.18 -0.47
C GLU A 404 -24.14 -6.51 0.81
N LYS A 405 -24.75 -5.34 0.67
CA LYS A 405 -25.39 -4.63 1.77
C LYS A 405 -26.83 -5.05 1.90
N LYS A 406 -27.16 -5.80 2.95
CA LYS A 406 -28.53 -6.22 3.26
C LYS A 406 -29.42 -5.12 3.85
N ASP A 407 -28.79 -4.08 4.42
CA ASP A 407 -29.49 -3.06 5.23
C ASP A 407 -29.69 -1.72 4.49
N ARG A 408 -29.24 -1.58 3.25
CA ARG A 408 -29.39 -0.35 2.48
C ARG A 408 -30.62 -0.45 1.59
N VAL A 409 -31.71 0.17 2.04
CA VAL A 409 -32.92 0.35 1.22
C VAL A 409 -32.67 1.54 0.30
N MET A 410 -32.44 1.27 -0.99
CA MET A 410 -32.54 2.31 -2.02
C MET A 410 -34.01 2.69 -2.20
N SER A 411 -34.27 3.98 -2.48
CA SER A 411 -35.61 4.39 -2.88
C SER A 411 -35.99 3.74 -4.22
N ASP A 412 -37.28 3.51 -4.45
CA ASP A 412 -37.78 2.95 -5.72
C ASP A 412 -37.31 3.77 -6.93
N LYS A 413 -37.20 5.08 -6.76
CA LYS A 413 -36.67 5.97 -7.80
C LYS A 413 -35.19 5.68 -8.09
N GLU A 414 -34.37 5.51 -7.07
CA GLU A 414 -32.94 5.19 -7.24
C GLU A 414 -32.75 3.81 -7.82
N ARG A 415 -33.49 2.80 -7.33
CA ARG A 415 -33.47 1.44 -7.88
C ARG A 415 -33.80 1.45 -9.38
N LYS A 416 -34.80 2.22 -9.78
CA LYS A 416 -35.17 2.33 -11.19
C LYS A 416 -34.08 3.01 -12.02
N ILE A 417 -33.44 4.06 -11.53
CA ILE A 417 -32.34 4.73 -12.21
C ILE A 417 -31.16 3.79 -12.37
N VAL A 418 -30.75 3.08 -11.30
CA VAL A 418 -29.64 2.14 -11.34
C VAL A 418 -29.93 0.99 -12.29
N SER A 419 -31.19 0.45 -12.34
CA SER A 419 -31.57 -0.59 -13.26
C SER A 419 -31.35 -0.20 -14.73
N TYR A 420 -31.78 1.00 -15.10
CA TYR A 420 -31.56 1.52 -16.46
C TYR A 420 -30.08 1.82 -16.75
N HIS A 421 -29.32 2.26 -15.76
CA HIS A 421 -27.90 2.51 -15.85
C HIS A 421 -27.14 1.21 -16.19
N GLU A 422 -27.35 0.16 -15.41
CA GLU A 422 -26.67 -1.12 -15.57
C GLU A 422 -27.10 -1.85 -16.86
N VAL A 423 -28.39 -1.82 -17.18
CA VAL A 423 -28.87 -2.38 -18.45
C VAL A 423 -28.37 -1.57 -19.63
N GLY A 424 -28.18 -0.25 -19.48
CA GLY A 424 -27.54 0.59 -20.50
C GLY A 424 -26.16 0.08 -20.88
N HIS A 425 -25.30 -0.21 -19.89
CA HIS A 425 -23.98 -0.81 -20.11
C HIS A 425 -24.08 -2.17 -20.83
N ALA A 426 -24.93 -3.06 -20.32
CA ALA A 426 -25.09 -4.40 -20.86
C ALA A 426 -25.62 -4.39 -22.31
N LEU A 427 -26.62 -3.54 -22.58
CA LEU A 427 -27.27 -3.48 -23.90
C LEU A 427 -26.31 -2.88 -24.94
N VAL A 428 -25.61 -1.80 -24.63
CA VAL A 428 -24.62 -1.22 -25.56
C VAL A 428 -23.48 -2.18 -25.81
N SER A 429 -23.03 -2.92 -24.80
CA SER A 429 -22.07 -4.00 -24.99
C SER A 429 -22.58 -5.07 -25.94
N ALA A 430 -23.79 -5.59 -25.74
CA ALA A 430 -24.36 -6.63 -26.59
C ALA A 430 -24.64 -6.17 -28.03
N LEU A 431 -24.83 -4.88 -28.28
CA LEU A 431 -25.07 -4.31 -29.60
C LEU A 431 -23.79 -4.09 -30.40
N GLN A 432 -22.63 -4.03 -29.74
CA GLN A 432 -21.32 -3.84 -30.36
C GLN A 432 -20.64 -5.19 -30.64
N LYS A 433 -19.81 -5.25 -31.69
CA LYS A 433 -19.11 -6.49 -32.07
C LYS A 433 -17.82 -6.76 -31.31
N ASN A 434 -17.23 -5.71 -30.75
CA ASN A 434 -15.87 -5.74 -30.21
C ASN A 434 -15.88 -5.53 -28.69
N THR A 435 -16.84 -6.14 -28.00
CA THR A 435 -17.01 -6.04 -26.54
C THR A 435 -16.98 -7.41 -25.88
N GLU A 436 -16.72 -7.41 -24.60
CA GLU A 436 -16.72 -8.63 -23.78
C GLU A 436 -18.17 -9.03 -23.44
N PRO A 437 -18.47 -10.34 -23.37
CA PRO A 437 -19.80 -10.81 -23.05
C PRO A 437 -20.22 -10.48 -21.61
N VAL A 438 -21.49 -10.13 -21.45
CA VAL A 438 -22.08 -9.85 -20.16
C VAL A 438 -22.29 -11.15 -19.41
N GLN A 439 -21.76 -11.26 -18.21
CA GLN A 439 -21.90 -12.43 -17.33
C GLN A 439 -22.99 -12.24 -16.27
N LYS A 440 -23.13 -11.02 -15.76
CA LYS A 440 -24.08 -10.71 -14.69
C LYS A 440 -24.41 -9.22 -14.67
N ILE A 441 -25.66 -8.91 -14.39
CA ILE A 441 -26.14 -7.54 -14.15
C ILE A 441 -26.84 -7.54 -12.80
N THR A 442 -26.52 -6.61 -11.92
CA THR A 442 -27.14 -6.52 -10.59
C THR A 442 -27.29 -5.08 -10.12
N ILE A 443 -28.38 -4.83 -9.40
CA ILE A 443 -28.65 -3.56 -8.71
C ILE A 443 -28.54 -3.70 -7.18
N VAL A 444 -27.97 -4.80 -6.70
CA VAL A 444 -27.74 -5.03 -5.27
C VAL A 444 -26.53 -4.21 -4.80
N PRO A 445 -26.72 -3.28 -3.84
CA PRO A 445 -25.63 -2.41 -3.41
C PRO A 445 -24.52 -3.16 -2.67
N ARG A 446 -23.26 -2.71 -2.86
CA ARG A 446 -22.09 -3.26 -2.17
C ARG A 446 -21.47 -2.31 -1.15
N THR A 447 -20.64 -2.83 -0.24
CA THR A 447 -20.09 -2.05 0.89
C THR A 447 -19.10 -0.97 0.46
N MET A 448 -18.46 -1.08 -0.72
CA MET A 448 -17.51 -0.09 -1.24
C MET A 448 -18.16 1.03 -2.07
N GLY A 449 -19.48 1.13 -2.06
CA GLY A 449 -20.20 2.27 -2.64
C GLY A 449 -20.85 2.02 -3.99
N ALA A 450 -20.59 0.89 -4.65
CA ALA A 450 -21.30 0.51 -5.86
C ALA A 450 -22.79 0.27 -5.54
N LEU A 451 -23.67 0.86 -6.33
CA LEU A 451 -25.12 0.72 -6.20
C LEU A 451 -25.65 -0.41 -7.10
N GLY A 452 -24.93 -0.73 -8.14
CA GLY A 452 -25.10 -1.83 -9.06
C GLY A 452 -23.78 -2.10 -9.78
N TYR A 453 -23.71 -3.08 -10.62
CA TYR A 453 -22.63 -3.31 -11.58
C TYR A 453 -23.04 -4.29 -12.67
N THR A 454 -22.42 -4.13 -13.84
CA THR A 454 -22.48 -5.06 -14.96
C THR A 454 -21.12 -5.74 -15.09
N LEU A 455 -21.09 -7.05 -14.85
CA LEU A 455 -19.87 -7.86 -14.95
C LEU A 455 -19.72 -8.37 -16.38
N GLN A 456 -18.59 -8.06 -16.97
CA GLN A 456 -18.14 -8.56 -18.26
C GLN A 456 -16.88 -9.37 -18.06
N THR A 457 -16.72 -10.48 -18.77
CA THR A 457 -15.50 -11.29 -18.73
C THR A 457 -15.08 -11.63 -20.16
N PRO A 458 -13.78 -11.56 -20.48
CA PRO A 458 -13.32 -11.91 -21.80
C PRO A 458 -13.54 -13.41 -22.10
N GLU A 459 -13.82 -13.75 -23.34
CA GLU A 459 -13.88 -15.14 -23.79
C GLU A 459 -12.49 -15.72 -24.03
N GLU A 460 -11.53 -14.87 -24.37
CA GLU A 460 -10.14 -15.22 -24.63
C GLU A 460 -9.20 -14.22 -23.98
N GLU A 461 -7.99 -14.65 -23.63
CA GLU A 461 -6.95 -13.74 -23.13
C GLU A 461 -6.35 -12.94 -24.27
N LYS A 462 -6.52 -11.61 -24.24
CA LYS A 462 -6.01 -10.69 -25.25
C LYS A 462 -4.89 -9.83 -24.69
N TYR A 463 -3.80 -9.73 -25.43
CA TYR A 463 -2.64 -8.90 -25.10
C TYR A 463 -2.60 -7.58 -25.89
N LEU A 464 -3.36 -7.48 -26.97
CA LEU A 464 -3.42 -6.30 -27.82
C LEU A 464 -4.88 -5.87 -27.99
N GLU A 465 -5.12 -4.58 -27.83
CA GLU A 465 -6.42 -3.96 -28.06
C GLU A 465 -6.34 -3.02 -29.27
N THR A 466 -7.28 -3.13 -30.15
CA THR A 466 -7.40 -2.24 -31.34
C THR A 466 -8.06 -0.92 -30.97
N LYS A 467 -7.93 0.09 -31.83
CA LYS A 467 -8.61 1.40 -31.68
C LYS A 467 -10.12 1.21 -31.55
N ASP A 468 -10.70 0.31 -32.34
CA ASP A 468 -12.14 0.06 -32.35
C ASP A 468 -12.63 -0.62 -31.06
N GLU A 469 -11.86 -1.56 -30.49
CA GLU A 469 -12.15 -2.18 -29.20
C GLU A 469 -12.10 -1.18 -28.05
N LEU A 470 -11.10 -0.29 -28.04
CA LEU A 470 -11.00 0.76 -27.03
C LEU A 470 -12.16 1.77 -27.14
N LEU A 471 -12.55 2.16 -28.36
CA LEU A 471 -13.71 3.02 -28.57
C LEU A 471 -15.00 2.34 -28.12
N ALA A 472 -15.17 1.03 -28.43
CA ALA A 472 -16.31 0.26 -27.96
C ALA A 472 -16.38 0.19 -26.42
N LYS A 473 -15.25 0.02 -25.74
CA LYS A 473 -15.17 0.09 -24.28
C LYS A 473 -15.58 1.46 -23.74
N ILE A 474 -15.09 2.56 -24.34
CA ILE A 474 -15.47 3.92 -23.94
C ILE A 474 -16.98 4.12 -24.16
N THR A 475 -17.53 3.67 -25.28
CA THR A 475 -18.96 3.75 -25.58
C THR A 475 -19.79 2.99 -24.56
N THR A 476 -19.33 1.81 -24.16
CA THR A 476 -19.97 1.00 -23.09
C THR A 476 -19.93 1.73 -21.74
N TYR A 477 -18.80 2.34 -21.35
CA TYR A 477 -18.74 3.15 -20.12
C TYR A 477 -19.69 4.36 -20.15
N MET A 478 -19.88 4.99 -21.32
CA MET A 478 -20.79 6.13 -21.44
C MET A 478 -22.28 5.73 -21.44
N ALA A 479 -22.58 4.45 -21.66
CA ALA A 479 -23.95 3.97 -21.85
C ALA A 479 -24.83 4.09 -20.60
N GLY A 480 -24.29 3.89 -19.40
CA GLY A 480 -25.05 4.10 -18.15
C GLY A 480 -25.56 5.53 -18.03
N ARG A 481 -24.67 6.50 -18.26
CA ARG A 481 -25.05 7.93 -18.30
C ARG A 481 -26.04 8.23 -19.44
N ALA A 482 -25.85 7.65 -20.60
CA ALA A 482 -26.73 7.84 -21.73
C ALA A 482 -28.14 7.30 -21.43
N ALA A 483 -28.27 6.16 -20.78
CA ALA A 483 -29.54 5.59 -20.34
C ALA A 483 -30.26 6.49 -19.32
N GLU A 484 -29.55 7.02 -18.33
CA GLU A 484 -30.12 7.98 -17.36
C GLU A 484 -30.72 9.20 -18.05
N VAL A 485 -29.98 9.82 -18.98
CA VAL A 485 -30.43 11.00 -19.72
C VAL A 485 -31.61 10.69 -20.62
N LEU A 486 -31.52 9.60 -21.38
CA LEU A 486 -32.56 9.17 -22.33
C LEU A 486 -33.90 8.91 -21.66
N VAL A 487 -33.88 8.28 -20.47
CA VAL A 487 -35.11 7.82 -19.78
C VAL A 487 -35.66 8.83 -18.81
N PHE A 488 -34.77 9.45 -18.01
CA PHE A 488 -35.17 10.29 -16.88
C PHE A 488 -34.90 11.78 -17.14
N ASN A 489 -34.26 12.14 -18.25
CA ASN A 489 -33.78 13.48 -18.54
C ASN A 489 -33.02 14.10 -17.34
N SER A 490 -32.23 13.27 -16.65
CA SER A 490 -31.52 13.62 -15.43
C SER A 490 -30.14 12.97 -15.42
N VAL A 491 -29.21 13.56 -14.69
CA VAL A 491 -27.86 13.06 -14.50
C VAL A 491 -27.60 12.80 -13.03
N THR A 492 -26.99 11.66 -12.70
CA THR A 492 -26.65 11.32 -11.32
C THR A 492 -25.15 11.25 -11.10
N SER A 493 -24.72 11.16 -9.84
CA SER A 493 -23.30 10.90 -9.51
C SER A 493 -22.86 9.44 -9.73
N GLY A 494 -23.79 8.55 -10.09
CA GLY A 494 -23.51 7.11 -10.25
C GLY A 494 -22.45 6.82 -11.32
N ALA A 495 -22.47 7.56 -12.42
CA ALA A 495 -21.55 7.39 -13.54
C ALA A 495 -20.11 7.93 -13.29
N ALA A 496 -19.75 8.32 -12.06
CA ALA A 496 -18.45 8.96 -11.82
C ALA A 496 -17.27 8.03 -12.17
N ASN A 497 -17.34 6.77 -11.78
CA ASN A 497 -16.30 5.78 -12.06
C ASN A 497 -16.19 5.44 -13.55
N ASP A 498 -17.32 5.36 -14.26
CA ASP A 498 -17.35 5.08 -15.68
C ASP A 498 -16.71 6.21 -16.49
N ILE A 499 -17.02 7.46 -16.12
CA ILE A 499 -16.42 8.65 -16.73
C ILE A 499 -14.90 8.68 -16.45
N GLU A 500 -14.47 8.32 -15.26
CA GLU A 500 -13.04 8.24 -14.91
C GLU A 500 -12.33 7.20 -15.76
N ASN A 501 -12.87 5.99 -15.90
CA ASN A 501 -12.30 4.91 -16.69
C ASN A 501 -12.29 5.23 -18.19
N ALA A 502 -13.39 5.74 -18.72
CA ALA A 502 -13.45 6.22 -20.10
C ALA A 502 -12.39 7.30 -20.38
N THR A 503 -12.21 8.25 -19.45
CA THR A 503 -11.21 9.32 -19.59
C THR A 503 -9.80 8.76 -19.55
N LYS A 504 -9.49 7.78 -18.70
CA LYS A 504 -8.19 7.10 -18.65
C LYS A 504 -7.86 6.42 -19.98
N ILE A 505 -8.82 5.67 -20.55
CA ILE A 505 -8.65 4.98 -21.83
C ILE A 505 -8.46 5.99 -22.96
N ALA A 506 -9.33 6.98 -23.08
CA ALA A 506 -9.24 8.00 -24.12
C ALA A 506 -7.91 8.76 -24.05
N ARG A 507 -7.44 9.09 -22.83
CA ARG A 507 -6.15 9.75 -22.63
C ARG A 507 -4.99 8.85 -23.05
N ALA A 508 -5.02 7.56 -22.73
CA ALA A 508 -4.00 6.60 -23.15
C ALA A 508 -3.95 6.43 -24.68
N MET A 509 -5.11 6.38 -25.34
CA MET A 509 -5.21 6.34 -26.80
C MET A 509 -4.49 7.54 -27.45
N VAL A 510 -4.71 8.74 -26.92
CA VAL A 510 -4.14 9.97 -27.44
C VAL A 510 -2.65 10.12 -27.11
N THR A 511 -2.24 9.79 -25.85
CA THR A 511 -0.91 10.17 -25.35
C THR A 511 0.12 9.04 -25.44
N MET A 512 -0.31 7.77 -25.47
CA MET A 512 0.58 6.62 -25.36
C MET A 512 0.51 5.68 -26.56
N TYR A 513 -0.69 5.41 -27.10
CA TYR A 513 -0.87 4.39 -28.13
C TYR A 513 -0.80 4.92 -29.57
N GLY A 514 -0.71 6.25 -29.75
CA GLY A 514 -0.65 6.86 -31.08
C GLY A 514 -1.93 6.64 -31.92
N MET A 515 -3.10 6.56 -31.25
CA MET A 515 -4.39 6.27 -31.90
C MET A 515 -5.21 7.53 -32.20
N SER A 516 -4.65 8.73 -31.98
CA SER A 516 -5.27 10.00 -32.35
C SER A 516 -4.86 10.42 -33.73
N ASP A 517 -5.82 10.82 -34.55
CA ASP A 517 -5.56 11.33 -35.91
C ASP A 517 -4.84 12.71 -35.87
N LYS A 518 -5.01 13.46 -34.78
CA LYS A 518 -4.40 14.79 -34.59
C LYS A 518 -2.92 14.72 -34.23
N PHE A 519 -2.53 13.78 -33.37
CA PHE A 519 -1.16 13.65 -32.88
C PHE A 519 -0.37 12.51 -33.51
N GLY A 520 -1.04 11.62 -34.25
CA GLY A 520 -0.40 10.49 -34.92
C GLY A 520 0.38 9.61 -33.94
N MET A 521 1.59 9.19 -34.33
CA MET A 521 2.45 8.29 -33.55
C MET A 521 3.37 9.03 -32.55
N MET A 522 2.96 10.19 -32.06
CA MET A 522 3.75 10.94 -31.09
C MET A 522 3.48 10.44 -29.66
N CYS A 523 4.54 10.06 -28.93
CA CYS A 523 4.45 9.76 -27.51
C CYS A 523 4.41 11.05 -26.69
N LEU A 524 3.32 11.31 -26.01
CA LEU A 524 3.05 12.56 -25.28
C LEU A 524 3.05 12.37 -23.76
N ALA A 525 3.10 11.13 -23.29
CA ALA A 525 3.16 10.80 -21.88
C ALA A 525 4.08 9.60 -21.62
N THR A 526 4.73 9.60 -20.48
CA THR A 526 5.51 8.45 -19.99
C THR A 526 4.91 7.88 -18.72
N VAL A 527 4.87 6.56 -18.61
CA VAL A 527 4.45 5.87 -17.40
C VAL A 527 5.50 6.13 -16.31
N GLN A 528 5.10 6.77 -15.22
CA GLN A 528 6.01 7.06 -14.12
C GLN A 528 6.19 5.87 -13.17
N ASN A 529 5.19 5.00 -13.06
CA ASN A 529 5.23 3.80 -12.23
C ASN A 529 4.73 2.62 -13.06
N GLN A 530 5.63 1.74 -13.46
CA GLN A 530 5.31 0.63 -14.37
C GLN A 530 4.38 -0.43 -13.74
N TYR A 531 4.50 -0.65 -12.42
CA TYR A 531 3.84 -1.75 -11.69
C TYR A 531 2.89 -1.28 -10.57
N LEU A 532 2.74 0.01 -10.38
CA LEU A 532 1.75 0.59 -9.49
C LEU A 532 0.80 1.45 -10.33
N GLU A 533 -0.45 1.52 -9.92
CA GLU A 533 -1.42 2.44 -10.55
C GLU A 533 -0.98 3.89 -10.36
N GLY A 534 -0.05 4.31 -11.19
CA GLY A 534 0.51 5.65 -11.22
C GLY A 534 0.18 6.31 -12.55
N GLY A 535 -0.32 7.54 -12.50
CA GLY A 535 -0.66 8.31 -13.71
C GLY A 535 0.54 8.47 -14.64
N ALA A 536 0.29 8.47 -15.93
CA ALA A 536 1.28 8.85 -16.93
C ALA A 536 1.58 10.35 -16.80
N GLY A 537 2.86 10.70 -16.67
CA GLY A 537 3.31 12.09 -16.67
C GLY A 537 3.38 12.62 -18.11
N LEU A 538 2.74 13.76 -18.39
CA LEU A 538 2.86 14.43 -19.67
C LEU A 538 4.29 14.94 -19.90
N ILE A 539 4.81 14.74 -21.11
CA ILE A 539 6.14 15.18 -21.57
C ILE A 539 6.05 16.23 -22.66
N CYS A 540 4.94 16.96 -22.73
CA CYS A 540 4.65 17.96 -23.73
C CYS A 540 4.48 19.36 -23.10
N GLY A 541 4.51 20.41 -23.92
CA GLY A 541 4.27 21.79 -23.48
C GLY A 541 2.78 22.04 -23.18
N GLU A 542 2.49 23.11 -22.42
CA GLU A 542 1.11 23.47 -21.96
C GLU A 542 0.10 23.59 -23.09
N ASN A 543 0.49 24.15 -24.23
CA ASN A 543 -0.39 24.29 -25.38
C ASN A 543 -0.79 22.91 -25.97
N THR A 544 0.15 21.97 -26.01
CA THR A 544 -0.14 20.59 -26.46
C THR A 544 -1.00 19.86 -25.43
N ALA A 545 -0.77 20.09 -24.13
CA ALA A 545 -1.59 19.50 -23.07
C ALA A 545 -3.06 19.95 -23.19
N SER A 546 -3.33 21.23 -23.47
CA SER A 546 -4.70 21.70 -23.75
C SER A 546 -5.33 21.02 -24.97
N GLN A 547 -4.55 20.83 -26.04
CA GLN A 547 -5.03 20.14 -27.22
C GLN A 547 -5.29 18.63 -27.00
N ILE A 548 -4.54 18.00 -26.06
CA ILE A 548 -4.82 16.62 -25.64
C ILE A 548 -6.17 16.56 -24.93
N ASP A 549 -6.44 17.52 -24.03
CA ASP A 549 -7.71 17.56 -23.31
C ASP A 549 -8.90 17.78 -24.27
N ASP A 550 -8.75 18.63 -25.29
CA ASP A 550 -9.76 18.82 -26.35
C ASP A 550 -10.04 17.53 -27.13
N GLU A 551 -8.98 16.79 -27.47
CA GLU A 551 -9.09 15.53 -28.22
C GLU A 551 -9.74 14.42 -27.38
N VAL A 552 -9.34 14.31 -26.11
CA VAL A 552 -9.94 13.37 -25.16
C VAL A 552 -11.43 13.67 -24.98
N LEU A 553 -11.79 14.94 -24.82
CA LEU A 553 -13.19 15.36 -24.74
C LEU A 553 -13.98 15.03 -26.01
N SER A 554 -13.36 15.20 -27.18
CA SER A 554 -13.96 14.84 -28.47
C SER A 554 -14.27 13.34 -28.57
N ILE A 555 -13.31 12.48 -28.16
CA ILE A 555 -13.51 11.02 -28.13
C ILE A 555 -14.66 10.65 -27.19
N ILE A 556 -14.68 11.19 -25.98
CA ILE A 556 -15.74 10.91 -24.98
C ILE A 556 -17.11 11.34 -25.51
N ASN A 557 -17.22 12.55 -26.09
CA ASN A 557 -18.47 13.06 -26.61
C ASN A 557 -18.99 12.26 -27.81
N SER A 558 -18.10 11.82 -28.70
CA SER A 558 -18.48 10.98 -29.84
C SER A 558 -18.96 9.60 -29.38
N SER A 559 -18.27 8.98 -28.44
CA SER A 559 -18.67 7.71 -27.84
C SER A 559 -19.99 7.81 -27.06
N TYR A 560 -20.20 8.92 -26.32
CA TYR A 560 -21.48 9.20 -25.67
C TYR A 560 -22.63 9.36 -26.67
N ALA A 561 -22.41 10.08 -27.78
CA ALA A 561 -23.41 10.24 -28.82
C ALA A 561 -23.77 8.90 -29.49
N GLU A 562 -22.79 8.03 -29.71
CA GLU A 562 -23.04 6.68 -30.24
C GLU A 562 -23.81 5.81 -29.24
N ALA A 563 -23.45 5.87 -27.94
CA ALA A 563 -24.22 5.17 -26.90
C ALA A 563 -25.67 5.64 -26.85
N MET A 564 -25.92 6.95 -26.90
CA MET A 564 -27.27 7.51 -26.95
C MET A 564 -28.06 7.00 -28.16
N LYS A 565 -27.45 6.98 -29.31
CA LYS A 565 -28.07 6.49 -30.54
C LYS A 565 -28.42 5.01 -30.43
N LEU A 566 -27.48 4.16 -29.98
CA LEU A 566 -27.70 2.73 -29.82
C LEU A 566 -28.85 2.44 -28.85
N LEU A 567 -28.93 3.18 -27.74
CA LEU A 567 -29.97 3.02 -26.74
C LEU A 567 -31.35 3.53 -27.26
N ASP A 568 -31.37 4.64 -27.98
CA ASP A 568 -32.61 5.21 -28.56
C ASP A 568 -33.21 4.30 -29.62
N GLU A 569 -32.38 3.74 -30.51
CA GLU A 569 -32.77 2.77 -31.51
C GLU A 569 -33.29 1.43 -30.92
N ASN A 570 -32.91 1.13 -29.67
CA ASN A 570 -33.27 -0.10 -28.97
C ASN A 570 -34.08 0.16 -27.68
N ARG A 571 -34.83 1.24 -27.66
CA ARG A 571 -35.54 1.69 -26.46
C ARG A 571 -36.47 0.66 -25.85
N GLU A 572 -37.22 -0.08 -26.63
CA GLU A 572 -38.13 -1.12 -26.16
C GLU A 572 -37.38 -2.26 -25.43
N ILE A 573 -36.19 -2.62 -25.89
CA ILE A 573 -35.34 -3.63 -25.26
C ILE A 573 -34.80 -3.10 -23.95
N LEU A 574 -34.32 -1.83 -23.93
CA LEU A 574 -33.83 -1.17 -22.73
C LEU A 574 -34.91 -1.15 -21.65
N ASP A 575 -36.13 -0.72 -21.98
CA ASP A 575 -37.24 -0.63 -21.03
C ASP A 575 -37.61 -2.00 -20.47
N SER A 576 -37.75 -3.02 -21.34
CA SER A 576 -38.17 -4.37 -20.97
C SER A 576 -37.18 -5.07 -20.04
N ILE A 577 -35.88 -5.00 -20.36
CA ILE A 577 -34.83 -5.64 -19.56
C ILE A 577 -34.63 -4.87 -18.24
N SER A 578 -34.73 -3.53 -18.26
CA SER A 578 -34.60 -2.71 -17.07
C SER A 578 -35.72 -2.95 -16.05
N ASP A 579 -36.96 -3.08 -16.54
CA ASP A 579 -38.09 -3.43 -15.67
C ASP A 579 -37.94 -4.85 -15.11
N TYR A 580 -37.45 -5.81 -15.89
CA TYR A 580 -37.16 -7.16 -15.41
C TYR A 580 -36.04 -7.18 -14.36
N LEU A 581 -34.94 -6.41 -14.58
CA LEU A 581 -33.87 -6.26 -13.60
C LEU A 581 -34.36 -5.57 -12.33
N TYR A 582 -35.22 -4.56 -12.45
CA TYR A 582 -35.82 -3.89 -11.30
C TYR A 582 -36.58 -4.85 -10.38
N GLU A 583 -37.34 -5.81 -10.95
CA GLU A 583 -38.09 -6.80 -10.18
C GLU A 583 -37.18 -7.90 -9.60
N LYS A 584 -36.25 -8.41 -10.39
CA LYS A 584 -35.43 -9.58 -10.04
C LYS A 584 -34.15 -9.23 -9.26
N GLU A 585 -33.73 -7.95 -9.31
CA GLU A 585 -32.51 -7.37 -8.71
C GLU A 585 -31.19 -7.91 -9.27
N THR A 586 -31.14 -9.10 -9.84
CA THR A 586 -29.96 -9.72 -10.45
C THR A 586 -30.36 -10.59 -11.64
N ILE A 587 -29.67 -10.40 -12.77
CA ILE A 587 -29.88 -11.16 -14.00
C ILE A 587 -28.54 -11.79 -14.41
N THR A 588 -28.58 -13.08 -14.80
CA THR A 588 -27.41 -13.75 -15.37
C THR A 588 -27.21 -13.34 -16.82
N GLY A 589 -25.96 -13.42 -17.33
CA GLY A 589 -25.67 -13.12 -18.73
C GLY A 589 -26.48 -14.00 -19.71
N LYS A 590 -26.72 -15.28 -19.36
CA LYS A 590 -27.56 -16.18 -20.16
C LYS A 590 -28.99 -15.68 -20.27
N GLU A 591 -29.60 -15.26 -19.17
CA GLU A 591 -30.96 -14.71 -19.15
C GLU A 591 -31.03 -13.39 -19.92
N PHE A 592 -30.06 -12.51 -19.73
CA PHE A 592 -29.95 -11.25 -20.46
C PHE A 592 -29.86 -11.50 -21.96
N MET A 593 -28.94 -12.36 -22.41
CA MET A 593 -28.75 -12.66 -23.83
C MET A 593 -29.96 -13.36 -24.46
N LYS A 594 -30.66 -14.19 -23.70
CA LYS A 594 -31.91 -14.80 -24.15
C LYS A 594 -32.96 -13.74 -24.41
N MET A 595 -33.25 -12.86 -23.45
CA MET A 595 -34.20 -11.77 -23.61
C MET A 595 -33.83 -10.85 -24.79
N PHE A 596 -32.53 -10.50 -24.90
CA PHE A 596 -32.03 -9.67 -25.98
C PHE A 596 -32.25 -10.30 -27.35
N ARG A 597 -31.96 -11.61 -27.53
CA ARG A 597 -32.14 -12.33 -28.79
C ARG A 597 -33.61 -12.52 -29.11
N ASP A 598 -34.44 -12.90 -28.17
CA ASP A 598 -35.89 -13.05 -28.34
C ASP A 598 -36.51 -11.75 -28.87
N MET A 599 -36.13 -10.60 -28.30
CA MET A 599 -36.66 -9.29 -28.71
C MET A 599 -36.09 -8.81 -30.06
N LYS A 600 -34.86 -9.23 -30.41
CA LYS A 600 -34.23 -8.94 -31.71
C LYS A 600 -34.64 -9.92 -32.81
N GLY A 601 -35.33 -11.02 -32.47
CA GLY A 601 -35.67 -12.09 -33.42
C GLY A 601 -34.43 -12.85 -33.94
N LEU A 602 -33.37 -12.94 -33.10
CA LEU A 602 -32.14 -13.67 -33.38
C LEU A 602 -32.26 -15.13 -32.93
N PRO A 603 -31.73 -16.11 -33.68
CA PRO A 603 -31.79 -17.51 -33.29
C PRO A 603 -31.00 -17.82 -32.01
N ASP A 604 -31.41 -18.88 -31.33
CA ASP A 604 -30.67 -19.36 -30.14
C ASP A 604 -29.40 -20.11 -30.63
N PRO A 605 -28.20 -19.82 -30.09
CA PRO A 605 -26.97 -20.51 -30.50
C PRO A 605 -26.98 -22.03 -30.19
N ASP A 606 -27.81 -22.46 -29.24
CA ASP A 606 -27.96 -23.89 -28.94
C ASP A 606 -28.79 -24.60 -30.03
N GLU A 607 -29.72 -23.88 -30.70
CA GLU A 607 -30.45 -24.40 -31.86
C GLU A 607 -29.58 -24.43 -33.15
N GLU A 608 -28.60 -23.55 -33.28
CA GLU A 608 -27.65 -23.59 -34.43
C GLU A 608 -26.68 -24.76 -34.34
N LYS A 609 -26.19 -25.09 -33.13
CA LYS A 609 -25.30 -26.24 -32.93
C LYS A 609 -26.00 -27.58 -33.20
N ASP A 610 -27.22 -27.73 -32.71
CA ASP A 610 -28.06 -28.92 -33.01
C ASP A 610 -28.40 -29.00 -34.52
N GLY A 611 -28.51 -27.84 -35.20
CA GLY A 611 -28.77 -27.78 -36.61
C GLY A 611 -27.52 -28.05 -37.49
N GLU A 612 -26.31 -27.73 -37.01
CA GLU A 612 -25.05 -28.06 -37.71
C GLU A 612 -24.63 -29.50 -37.44
N GLU A 613 -24.76 -30.03 -36.20
CA GLU A 613 -24.55 -31.45 -35.91
C GLU A 613 -25.55 -32.36 -36.67
N SER A 614 -26.79 -31.92 -36.82
CA SER A 614 -27.78 -32.67 -37.63
C SER A 614 -27.44 -32.63 -39.12
N LYS A 615 -26.87 -31.52 -39.66
CA LYS A 615 -26.43 -31.41 -41.06
C LYS A 615 -25.13 -32.16 -41.32
N GLU A 616 -24.22 -32.22 -40.37
CA GLU A 616 -23.01 -33.06 -40.46
C GLU A 616 -23.36 -34.55 -40.38
N HIS A 617 -24.32 -34.95 -39.53
CA HIS A 617 -24.82 -36.32 -39.52
C HIS A 617 -25.61 -36.72 -40.77
N GLU A 618 -26.39 -35.79 -41.37
CA GLU A 618 -27.06 -36.03 -42.66
C GLU A 618 -26.07 -36.09 -43.84
N ASN A 619 -25.05 -35.26 -43.86
CA ASN A 619 -24.00 -35.33 -44.89
C ASN A 619 -23.14 -36.59 -44.75
N ALA A 620 -22.82 -37.02 -43.52
CA ALA A 620 -22.07 -38.25 -43.26
C ALA A 620 -22.92 -39.50 -43.66
N GLN A 621 -24.23 -39.49 -43.47
CA GLN A 621 -25.10 -40.56 -43.96
C GLN A 621 -25.30 -40.59 -45.48
N ASN A 622 -25.30 -39.41 -46.14
CA ASN A 622 -25.38 -39.33 -47.59
C ASN A 622 -24.07 -39.72 -48.32
N ASP A 623 -22.92 -39.47 -47.72
CA ASP A 623 -21.62 -39.96 -48.26
C ASP A 623 -21.43 -41.46 -48.02
N ALA A 624 -21.94 -42.03 -46.90
CA ALA A 624 -21.93 -43.48 -46.66
C ALA A 624 -22.86 -44.27 -47.60
N GLN A 625 -23.89 -43.63 -48.17
CA GLN A 625 -24.76 -44.25 -49.18
C GLN A 625 -24.23 -44.16 -50.64
N LYS A 626 -23.26 -43.31 -50.93
CA LYS A 626 -22.61 -43.25 -52.27
C LYS A 626 -21.51 -44.27 -52.48
N ASP A 627 -20.95 -44.81 -51.42
CA ASP A 627 -19.84 -45.81 -51.53
C ASP A 627 -20.31 -47.26 -51.66
N THR A 628 -21.64 -47.55 -51.63
CA THR A 628 -22.16 -48.92 -51.74
C THR A 628 -22.59 -49.31 -53.17
N THR A 629 -22.33 -48.53 -54.20
CA THR A 629 -22.73 -48.87 -55.61
C THR A 629 -21.57 -48.98 -56.59
N SER A 630 -20.37 -49.40 -56.18
CA SER A 630 -19.33 -49.78 -57.12
C SER A 630 -18.46 -50.91 -56.56
N ALA A 631 -18.99 -52.14 -56.60
CA ALA A 631 -18.22 -53.31 -56.38
C ALA A 631 -18.42 -54.31 -57.54
N ALA A 632 -17.41 -54.55 -58.33
CA ALA A 632 -17.06 -55.72 -59.11
C ALA A 632 -15.81 -55.37 -59.91
N ASP A 633 -14.80 -56.05 -59.91
CA ASP A 633 -14.14 -57.32 -59.60
C ASP A 633 -12.65 -57.24 -60.04
N PRO A 634 -11.87 -58.33 -59.86
CA PRO A 634 -10.47 -58.14 -59.42
C PRO A 634 -9.42 -58.57 -60.45
N LEU A 635 -8.20 -58.56 -60.06
CA LEU A 635 -7.09 -59.42 -60.49
C LEU A 635 -5.78 -58.74 -60.97
N LEU A 636 -4.76 -59.10 -60.27
CA LEU A 636 -3.44 -59.51 -60.68
C LEU A 636 -2.24 -58.55 -60.74
N ARG A 637 -1.39 -58.82 -59.81
CA ARG A 637 0.05 -59.15 -59.93
C ARG A 637 1.13 -58.08 -59.92
N ASN A 638 1.85 -58.21 -58.84
CA ASN A 638 3.31 -58.41 -58.77
C ASN A 638 4.32 -57.31 -59.13
N ALA A 639 5.05 -56.99 -58.11
CA ALA A 639 6.48 -57.22 -57.96
C ALA A 639 7.42 -56.02 -58.16
N THR A 640 8.20 -55.87 -57.08
CA THR A 640 9.65 -55.54 -57.09
C THR A 640 10.04 -54.14 -57.59
N ASP A 641 10.65 -53.30 -56.81
CA ASP A 641 12.02 -53.20 -56.41
C ASP A 641 12.31 -51.79 -55.85
N GLN A 642 13.10 -51.77 -54.84
CA GLN A 642 13.90 -50.63 -54.37
C GLN A 642 15.14 -50.45 -55.24
N PRO A 643 16.05 -49.50 -54.95
CA PRO A 643 16.04 -48.07 -54.66
C PRO A 643 16.99 -47.29 -55.62
N ALA A 644 17.02 -45.96 -55.55
CA ALA A 644 18.25 -45.23 -55.86
C ALA A 644 18.20 -43.77 -55.41
N ASP A 645 19.23 -43.41 -54.68
CA ASP A 645 19.75 -42.08 -54.35
C ASP A 645 19.76 -41.11 -55.57
N THR A 646 19.55 -39.84 -55.31
CA THR A 646 20.46 -38.78 -55.78
C THR A 646 20.28 -37.49 -55.02
N ASN A 647 21.37 -37.01 -54.46
CA ASN A 647 21.66 -35.63 -54.02
C ASN A 647 21.41 -34.65 -55.16
N GLU A 648 20.88 -33.47 -54.82
CA GLU A 648 21.30 -32.22 -55.46
C GLU A 648 21.20 -31.05 -54.49
N SER A 649 22.36 -30.50 -54.20
CA SER A 649 22.67 -29.24 -53.55
C SER A 649 22.27 -28.07 -54.43
N SER A 650 21.67 -27.03 -53.89
CA SER A 650 21.71 -25.71 -54.47
C SER A 650 22.09 -24.65 -53.42
N GLU A 651 23.30 -24.15 -53.60
CA GLU A 651 23.86 -22.93 -53.04
C GLU A 651 22.95 -21.74 -53.24
N TYR A 652 22.82 -20.95 -52.18
CA TYR A 652 22.35 -19.58 -52.28
C TYR A 652 23.46 -18.63 -51.84
N THR A 653 24.03 -17.92 -52.81
CA THR A 653 25.02 -16.84 -52.68
C THR A 653 24.37 -15.58 -52.20
N ALA A 654 24.98 -14.91 -51.24
CA ALA A 654 24.72 -13.55 -50.81
C ALA A 654 25.36 -12.54 -51.77
N PRO A 655 24.78 -11.36 -51.99
CA PRO A 655 25.49 -10.25 -52.63
C PRO A 655 26.16 -9.34 -51.60
N ASP A 656 27.44 -9.07 -51.83
CA ASP A 656 28.23 -7.98 -51.28
C ASP A 656 27.60 -6.63 -51.54
N ASP A 657 27.58 -5.78 -50.54
CA ASP A 657 27.34 -4.35 -50.75
C ASP A 657 28.45 -3.52 -50.08
N ASN A 658 29.24 -2.95 -50.93
CA ASN A 658 30.16 -1.89 -50.68
C ASN A 658 29.69 -0.69 -51.48
N THR A 659 29.31 0.42 -50.85
CA THR A 659 29.67 1.80 -51.26
C THR A 659 29.01 2.89 -50.42
N LEU A 660 29.85 3.68 -49.81
CA LEU A 660 30.03 5.14 -49.77
C LEU A 660 29.19 6.00 -48.81
N ASN A 661 29.94 6.50 -47.88
CA ASN A 661 30.16 7.92 -47.46
C ASN A 661 29.10 8.98 -47.90
N ASN A 662 28.43 9.58 -46.91
CA ASN A 662 28.71 10.98 -46.47
C ASN A 662 27.97 11.28 -45.17
#